data_02d8566e2db30e64eca85ec41963977c
#
_entry.id   02d8566e2db30e64eca85ec41963977c
#
_cell.length_a   1.000
_cell.length_b   1.000
_cell.length_c   1.000
_cell.angle_alpha   90.00
_cell.angle_beta   90.00
_cell.angle_gamma   90.00
#
_symmetry.space_group_name_H-M   'P 1'
#
loop_
_entity.id
_entity.type
_entity.pdbx_description
1 polymer ?
#
loop_
_entity_poly.entity_id
_entity_poly.type
_entity_poly.pdbx_seq_one_letter_code
_entity_poly.pdbx_strand_id
1 'polypeptide(L)'
;MRLSVNSVNEYLHKKLTTQQMVEALERTEVEVEEIFLASKIDDNIVSAKIVKLSHHPNADRLKLARISFAGKTAEVVCGANNLKVGMIVAYAKPKSVLADGSKIEKVVIRAQKSAGMLCSGKELGISEDHNGILELDPSLPTGISLCDIETIGDIVDIKTPANRWDMLSIIGLSREISANSDLGLIKQPKISEIKYLDAAVVKIKEAGECRRFISAKLSIAKSTTTPEWIVDNLEAAGLRSVNCVVDITNFVMLETGQPSHAYDESKLTGIVQLRFAKNGEQLPALNGTNISLTKADLVIVDRNGPLSLAGVMGGSSTEVDESTRSIFLEVANFDKTTVRRSALRHGIRTEASGRFEKGLPLPLQDFAMKRLIYLFQTICSAKLVESPNDQLNEWPWIQFLGLRLRVLEKFLGVKIDQKKLVLGLRSRGFGAEHFSLSSEAKKHLGKPYLLGASFKLNGEAKFDCSYLTERIYSKIGVAIGHTAKQQFDNGKAVELDDLKPGDLLFYSGHWDKISASDRGDIGHVGMVVSGNKVLESSEYDYDKKTGHYKKLKSGGVRFTSVENFTNNPSYKGARRYITSFNHIIAITCPWWRGDVTIEQDLYEEAAKIFGYENIPATLPQLPPTQTGLHQLVLRLDGLREYLVSQGLFEIMTYSFVSQKNIRASGLEEANHLKVINPLSIEQEYLRSSIMMSHLQVVSNNRSYWQKQFGLFELSRVYHKDSKQKDGKQESWRLAITSVGANSTIKLLSLIRSLSEKYSWNLRIVNNNYENYIEGRCADIEVDGLSIGKLGQVQPSLLRHYKFTGEVSYCEIIVVEDIITSKERVAANVATYSYLQRDFTIEVDKSCQWQDVVDTLQIKNELIKLEFVANFSDDRLKIENRKRLSFRVWLDCGPQPSQQQITQATTKLLASLKSSRLVGKYKLV
;
A
#
# COMPACT_ATOMS: atom_id res chain seq x y z
N MET A 1 -9.00 6.33 -11.17
CA MET A 1 -8.97 6.82 -12.56
C MET A 1 -10.36 6.79 -13.11
N ARG A 2 -10.86 7.95 -13.53
CA ARG A 2 -12.19 8.06 -14.15
C ARG A 2 -12.09 7.89 -15.66
N LEU A 3 -13.05 7.19 -16.25
CA LEU A 3 -13.11 7.00 -17.71
C LEU A 3 -14.57 6.94 -18.17
N SER A 4 -14.79 7.48 -19.38
CA SER A 4 -16.10 7.38 -20.03
C SER A 4 -16.29 5.98 -20.65
N VAL A 5 -17.46 5.42 -20.47
CA VAL A 5 -17.90 4.17 -21.12
C VAL A 5 -17.83 4.29 -22.65
N ASN A 6 -18.16 5.46 -23.16
CA ASN A 6 -18.08 5.74 -24.61
C ASN A 6 -16.65 5.65 -25.13
N SER A 7 -15.67 6.19 -24.38
CA SER A 7 -14.25 6.15 -24.77
C SER A 7 -13.70 4.73 -24.88
N VAL A 8 -14.09 3.86 -23.97
CA VAL A 8 -13.72 2.43 -24.03
C VAL A 8 -14.38 1.74 -25.24
N ASN A 9 -15.66 2.03 -25.47
CA ASN A 9 -16.44 1.45 -26.57
C ASN A 9 -15.89 1.79 -27.96
N GLU A 10 -15.16 2.88 -28.13
CA GLU A 10 -14.48 3.20 -29.37
C GLU A 10 -13.44 2.15 -29.77
N TYR A 11 -12.80 1.52 -28.80
CA TYR A 11 -11.77 0.49 -29.01
C TYR A 11 -12.35 -0.92 -29.13
N LEU A 12 -13.60 -1.15 -28.71
CA LEU A 12 -14.23 -2.45 -28.77
C LEU A 12 -14.85 -2.73 -30.14
N HIS A 13 -14.81 -3.98 -30.59
CA HIS A 13 -15.50 -4.40 -31.82
C HIS A 13 -17.02 -4.42 -31.67
N LYS A 14 -17.52 -4.53 -30.44
CA LYS A 14 -18.93 -4.46 -30.08
C LYS A 14 -19.07 -3.56 -28.87
N LYS A 15 -20.00 -2.61 -28.91
CA LYS A 15 -20.31 -1.75 -27.78
C LYS A 15 -20.87 -2.57 -26.62
N LEU A 16 -20.41 -2.28 -25.41
CA LEU A 16 -20.89 -2.84 -24.16
C LEU A 16 -21.70 -1.79 -23.40
N THR A 17 -22.70 -2.23 -22.65
CA THR A 17 -23.37 -1.39 -21.65
C THR A 17 -22.44 -1.16 -20.46
N THR A 18 -22.74 -0.15 -19.65
CA THR A 18 -21.99 0.12 -18.41
C THR A 18 -21.97 -1.09 -17.49
N GLN A 19 -23.10 -1.75 -17.32
CA GLN A 19 -23.17 -2.98 -16.50
C GLN A 19 -22.27 -4.09 -17.02
N GLN A 20 -22.27 -4.36 -18.33
CA GLN A 20 -21.40 -5.37 -18.93
C GLN A 20 -19.92 -5.02 -18.79
N MET A 21 -19.60 -3.73 -18.88
CA MET A 21 -18.23 -3.24 -18.70
C MET A 21 -17.75 -3.42 -17.25
N VAL A 22 -18.61 -3.09 -16.28
CA VAL A 22 -18.34 -3.31 -14.85
C VAL A 22 -18.11 -4.79 -14.56
N GLU A 23 -18.99 -5.67 -15.04
CA GLU A 23 -18.83 -7.12 -14.89
C GLU A 23 -17.53 -7.65 -15.51
N ALA A 24 -17.10 -7.08 -16.63
CA ALA A 24 -15.82 -7.42 -17.25
C ALA A 24 -14.62 -6.90 -16.43
N LEU A 25 -14.72 -5.73 -15.79
CA LEU A 25 -13.70 -5.17 -14.90
C LEU A 25 -13.60 -5.95 -13.60
N GLU A 26 -14.71 -6.36 -13.00
CA GLU A 26 -14.73 -7.18 -11.77
C GLU A 26 -14.02 -8.53 -11.91
N ARG A 27 -13.93 -9.07 -13.15
CA ARG A 27 -13.13 -10.26 -13.44
C ARG A 27 -11.63 -10.00 -13.54
N THR A 28 -11.21 -8.73 -13.40
CA THR A 28 -9.83 -8.30 -13.31
C THR A 28 -9.49 -7.98 -11.85
N GLU A 29 -8.34 -7.39 -11.60
CA GLU A 29 -7.96 -6.86 -10.29
C GLU A 29 -8.35 -5.37 -10.12
N VAL A 30 -9.16 -4.85 -11.04
CA VAL A 30 -9.62 -3.47 -11.02
C VAL A 30 -10.80 -3.35 -10.07
N GLU A 31 -10.68 -2.49 -9.08
CA GLU A 31 -11.76 -2.14 -8.17
C GLU A 31 -12.59 -1.00 -8.80
N VAL A 32 -13.90 -1.21 -8.94
CA VAL A 32 -14.82 -0.15 -9.35
C VAL A 32 -15.26 0.59 -8.09
N GLU A 33 -14.81 1.83 -7.93
CA GLU A 33 -15.08 2.65 -6.74
C GLU A 33 -16.45 3.33 -6.85
N GLU A 34 -16.77 3.90 -8.02
CA GLU A 34 -18.03 4.62 -8.23
C GLU A 34 -18.46 4.61 -9.71
N ILE A 35 -19.77 4.64 -9.93
CA ILE A 35 -20.36 4.72 -11.26
C ILE A 35 -21.26 5.95 -11.31
N PHE A 36 -20.93 6.89 -12.18
CA PHE A 36 -21.73 8.07 -12.47
C PHE A 36 -22.55 7.80 -13.72
N LEU A 37 -23.83 7.49 -13.54
CA LEU A 37 -24.72 7.18 -14.67
C LEU A 37 -25.28 8.48 -15.25
N ALA A 38 -25.10 8.70 -16.54
CA ALA A 38 -25.76 9.79 -17.27
C ALA A 38 -27.29 9.70 -17.15
N SER A 39 -27.84 8.49 -17.06
CA SER A 39 -29.26 8.24 -16.83
C SER A 39 -29.79 8.72 -15.46
N LYS A 40 -28.93 9.07 -14.51
CA LYS A 40 -29.33 9.72 -13.25
C LYS A 40 -29.62 11.22 -13.41
N ILE A 41 -29.25 11.81 -14.53
CA ILE A 41 -29.62 13.18 -14.82
C ILE A 41 -31.12 13.19 -15.04
N ASP A 42 -31.83 13.97 -14.23
CA ASP A 42 -33.33 14.10 -14.31
C ASP A 42 -33.73 14.64 -15.67
N ASP A 43 -34.69 13.99 -16.33
CA ASP A 43 -35.23 14.39 -17.65
C ASP A 43 -35.72 15.86 -17.71
N ASN A 44 -35.98 16.48 -16.56
CA ASN A 44 -36.32 17.88 -16.45
C ASN A 44 -35.08 18.81 -16.46
N ILE A 45 -33.89 18.29 -16.53
CA ILE A 45 -32.66 19.08 -16.72
C ILE A 45 -32.41 19.15 -18.22
N VAL A 46 -32.45 20.34 -18.79
CA VAL A 46 -32.44 20.55 -20.24
C VAL A 46 -31.42 21.60 -20.66
N SER A 47 -31.02 21.54 -21.91
CA SER A 47 -30.20 22.59 -22.55
C SER A 47 -30.97 23.90 -22.62
N ALA A 48 -30.31 25.01 -22.26
CA ALA A 48 -30.93 26.35 -22.34
C ALA A 48 -29.88 27.39 -22.76
N LYS A 49 -30.31 28.41 -23.55
CA LYS A 49 -29.45 29.48 -24.00
C LYS A 49 -29.64 30.72 -23.11
N ILE A 50 -28.52 31.28 -22.63
CA ILE A 50 -28.56 32.57 -21.91
C ILE A 50 -28.78 33.67 -22.92
N VAL A 51 -29.93 34.30 -22.85
CA VAL A 51 -30.32 35.39 -23.78
C VAL A 51 -30.07 36.78 -23.22
N LYS A 52 -30.06 36.95 -21.90
CA LYS A 52 -29.81 38.24 -21.25
C LYS A 52 -29.19 38.01 -19.87
N LEU A 53 -28.22 38.81 -19.49
CA LEU A 53 -27.67 38.88 -18.14
C LEU A 53 -27.83 40.28 -17.58
N SER A 54 -28.20 40.38 -16.31
CA SER A 54 -28.25 41.65 -15.56
C SER A 54 -27.77 41.44 -14.14
N HIS A 55 -27.27 42.48 -13.48
CA HIS A 55 -26.88 42.42 -12.09
C HIS A 55 -28.12 42.23 -11.20
N HIS A 56 -27.95 41.52 -10.11
CA HIS A 56 -28.98 41.34 -9.10
C HIS A 56 -29.14 42.64 -8.31
N PRO A 57 -30.38 43.25 -8.18
CA PRO A 57 -30.53 44.55 -7.56
C PRO A 57 -30.13 44.62 -6.07
N ASN A 58 -30.17 43.47 -5.37
CA ASN A 58 -29.91 43.39 -3.93
C ASN A 58 -28.72 42.46 -3.58
N ALA A 59 -27.78 42.19 -4.53
CA ALA A 59 -26.66 41.35 -4.26
C ALA A 59 -25.51 41.51 -5.30
N ASP A 60 -24.32 41.88 -4.85
CA ASP A 60 -23.18 42.21 -5.70
C ASP A 60 -22.59 41.02 -6.44
N ARG A 61 -22.71 39.80 -5.88
CA ARG A 61 -22.15 38.55 -6.46
C ARG A 61 -23.15 37.73 -7.27
N LEU A 62 -24.42 38.13 -7.33
CA LEU A 62 -25.44 37.39 -8.05
C LEU A 62 -25.81 38.11 -9.36
N LYS A 63 -26.15 37.32 -10.36
CA LYS A 63 -26.66 37.76 -11.66
C LYS A 63 -28.04 37.19 -11.90
N LEU A 64 -28.87 37.93 -12.63
CA LEU A 64 -30.15 37.47 -13.17
C LEU A 64 -29.90 37.03 -14.60
N ALA A 65 -29.99 35.75 -14.87
CA ALA A 65 -29.90 35.16 -16.18
C ALA A 65 -31.28 34.89 -16.74
N ARG A 66 -31.64 35.56 -17.85
CA ARG A 66 -32.80 35.17 -18.64
C ARG A 66 -32.38 34.12 -19.66
N ILE A 67 -32.96 32.96 -19.58
CA ILE A 67 -32.63 31.81 -20.44
C ILE A 67 -33.82 31.49 -21.37
N SER A 68 -33.49 30.88 -22.52
CA SER A 68 -34.46 30.39 -23.52
C SER A 68 -34.25 28.89 -23.69
N PHE A 69 -35.33 28.10 -23.61
CA PHE A 69 -35.34 26.66 -23.80
C PHE A 69 -36.66 26.21 -24.44
N ALA A 70 -36.64 25.39 -25.47
CA ALA A 70 -37.81 24.88 -26.17
C ALA A 70 -38.87 25.95 -26.47
N GLY A 71 -38.46 27.15 -26.93
CA GLY A 71 -39.33 28.26 -27.23
C GLY A 71 -39.92 29.01 -26.01
N LYS A 72 -39.57 28.61 -24.79
CA LYS A 72 -39.99 29.26 -23.52
C LYS A 72 -38.83 30.06 -22.94
N THR A 73 -39.14 30.99 -22.04
CA THR A 73 -38.11 31.74 -21.31
C THR A 73 -38.33 31.62 -19.80
N ALA A 74 -37.22 31.63 -19.05
CA ALA A 74 -37.22 31.67 -17.59
C ALA A 74 -36.18 32.68 -17.08
N GLU A 75 -36.36 33.18 -15.88
CA GLU A 75 -35.36 33.95 -15.15
C GLU A 75 -34.81 33.11 -14.00
N VAL A 76 -33.50 33.07 -13.93
CA VAL A 76 -32.77 32.29 -12.93
C VAL A 76 -31.73 33.17 -12.25
N VAL A 77 -31.67 33.13 -10.92
CA VAL A 77 -30.61 33.76 -10.13
C VAL A 77 -29.42 32.85 -10.07
N CYS A 78 -28.26 33.30 -10.49
CA CYS A 78 -27.04 32.48 -10.48
C CYS A 78 -25.84 33.28 -9.98
N GLY A 79 -24.99 32.63 -9.19
CA GLY A 79 -23.75 33.20 -8.62
C GLY A 79 -22.47 32.83 -9.38
N ALA A 80 -22.59 32.10 -10.46
CA ALA A 80 -21.40 31.63 -11.19
C ALA A 80 -20.68 32.80 -11.92
N ASN A 81 -19.35 32.72 -11.95
CA ASN A 81 -18.53 33.76 -12.53
C ASN A 81 -18.42 33.65 -14.07
N ASN A 82 -18.60 32.42 -14.63
CA ASN A 82 -18.43 32.14 -16.05
C ASN A 82 -19.62 32.45 -16.96
N LEU A 83 -20.70 33.07 -16.43
CA LEU A 83 -21.92 33.39 -17.18
C LEU A 83 -21.64 34.40 -18.33
N LYS A 84 -22.02 34.02 -19.55
CA LYS A 84 -21.95 34.87 -20.76
C LYS A 84 -23.27 34.81 -21.53
N VAL A 85 -23.64 35.91 -22.20
CA VAL A 85 -24.80 35.93 -23.10
C VAL A 85 -24.43 35.09 -24.36
N GLY A 86 -25.36 34.24 -24.79
CA GLY A 86 -25.17 33.35 -25.92
C GLY A 86 -24.79 31.93 -25.53
N MET A 87 -24.31 31.68 -24.32
CA MET A 87 -23.88 30.40 -23.78
C MET A 87 -25.04 29.41 -23.70
N ILE A 88 -24.82 28.17 -24.12
CA ILE A 88 -25.74 27.04 -23.89
C ILE A 88 -25.35 26.38 -22.57
N VAL A 89 -26.30 26.15 -21.70
CA VAL A 89 -26.06 25.72 -20.30
C VAL A 89 -27.05 24.65 -19.87
N ALA A 90 -26.69 23.87 -18.85
CA ALA A 90 -27.59 22.95 -18.19
C ALA A 90 -28.58 23.70 -17.29
N TYR A 91 -29.86 23.58 -17.55
CA TYR A 91 -30.94 24.20 -16.78
C TYR A 91 -31.84 23.17 -16.12
N ALA A 92 -31.75 23.10 -14.80
CA ALA A 92 -32.67 22.32 -13.98
C ALA A 92 -33.99 23.10 -13.79
N LYS A 93 -35.07 22.60 -14.43
CA LYS A 93 -36.43 23.14 -14.27
C LYS A 93 -36.94 22.91 -12.84
N PRO A 94 -37.91 23.70 -12.36
CA PRO A 94 -38.60 23.38 -11.10
C PRO A 94 -39.13 21.93 -11.11
N LYS A 95 -38.91 21.18 -10.02
CA LYS A 95 -39.17 19.76 -9.77
C LYS A 95 -38.04 18.81 -10.23
N SER A 96 -37.00 19.28 -10.90
CA SER A 96 -35.82 18.45 -11.17
C SER A 96 -35.18 17.98 -9.86
N VAL A 97 -34.57 16.81 -9.90
CA VAL A 97 -33.76 16.26 -8.81
C VAL A 97 -32.29 16.27 -9.25
N LEU A 98 -31.44 16.88 -8.46
CA LEU A 98 -29.98 16.89 -8.69
C LEU A 98 -29.32 15.55 -8.25
N ALA A 99 -28.06 15.37 -8.59
CA ALA A 99 -27.32 14.15 -8.27
C ALA A 99 -27.21 13.87 -6.75
N ASP A 100 -27.20 14.91 -5.92
CA ASP A 100 -27.20 14.82 -4.45
C ASP A 100 -28.60 14.56 -3.84
N GLY A 101 -29.63 14.39 -4.68
CA GLY A 101 -31.02 14.21 -4.27
C GLY A 101 -31.79 15.53 -3.98
N SER A 102 -31.14 16.68 -4.13
CA SER A 102 -31.79 17.99 -3.92
C SER A 102 -32.86 18.25 -4.96
N LYS A 103 -34.06 18.70 -4.52
CA LYS A 103 -35.17 19.07 -5.43
C LYS A 103 -35.12 20.57 -5.73
N ILE A 104 -35.15 20.88 -7.02
CA ILE A 104 -35.18 22.27 -7.49
C ILE A 104 -36.61 22.77 -7.47
N GLU A 105 -36.84 23.88 -6.79
CA GLU A 105 -38.12 24.55 -6.71
C GLU A 105 -38.03 26.01 -7.20
N LYS A 106 -39.20 26.62 -7.43
CA LYS A 106 -39.22 28.07 -7.65
C LYS A 106 -38.98 28.76 -6.31
N VAL A 107 -37.95 29.53 -6.22
CA VAL A 107 -37.56 30.23 -4.99
C VAL A 107 -37.45 31.76 -5.21
N VAL A 108 -37.55 32.51 -4.12
CA VAL A 108 -37.25 33.92 -4.12
C VAL A 108 -35.93 34.15 -3.42
N ILE A 109 -34.93 34.60 -4.16
CA ILE A 109 -33.59 34.88 -3.65
C ILE A 109 -33.39 36.37 -3.56
N ARG A 110 -33.27 36.93 -2.33
CA ARG A 110 -33.12 38.36 -2.07
C ARG A 110 -34.12 39.24 -2.86
N ALA A 111 -35.40 38.90 -2.78
CA ALA A 111 -36.52 39.53 -3.44
C ALA A 111 -36.60 39.35 -4.98
N GLN A 112 -35.77 38.54 -5.60
CA GLN A 112 -35.87 38.17 -7.02
C GLN A 112 -36.31 36.71 -7.19
N LYS A 113 -37.26 36.47 -8.11
CA LYS A 113 -37.78 35.12 -8.40
C LYS A 113 -36.77 34.34 -9.25
N SER A 114 -36.39 33.14 -8.81
CA SER A 114 -35.63 32.19 -9.60
C SER A 114 -36.52 31.02 -9.96
N ALA A 115 -36.68 30.76 -11.26
CA ALA A 115 -37.52 29.70 -11.80
C ALA A 115 -36.70 28.47 -12.18
N GLY A 116 -35.86 27.95 -11.26
CA GLY A 116 -34.95 26.83 -11.46
C GLY A 116 -33.51 27.20 -11.16
N MET A 117 -32.59 26.38 -11.64
CA MET A 117 -31.15 26.48 -11.36
C MET A 117 -30.32 26.21 -12.63
N LEU A 118 -29.21 26.94 -12.81
CA LEU A 118 -28.17 26.61 -13.79
C LEU A 118 -27.15 25.72 -13.08
N CYS A 119 -26.85 24.57 -13.65
CA CYS A 119 -26.07 23.52 -12.97
C CYS A 119 -24.60 23.54 -13.37
N SER A 120 -23.75 23.25 -12.42
CA SER A 120 -22.35 22.85 -12.61
C SER A 120 -22.24 21.35 -12.92
N GLY A 121 -21.05 20.89 -13.31
CA GLY A 121 -20.79 19.46 -13.48
C GLY A 121 -21.01 18.65 -12.20
N LYS A 122 -20.71 19.22 -11.03
CA LYS A 122 -20.92 18.57 -9.75
C LYS A 122 -22.40 18.37 -9.40
N GLU A 123 -23.24 19.36 -9.64
CA GLU A 123 -24.68 19.26 -9.37
C GLU A 123 -25.36 18.25 -10.29
N LEU A 124 -24.79 18.02 -11.47
CA LEU A 124 -25.24 16.98 -12.40
C LEU A 124 -24.65 15.60 -12.09
N GLY A 125 -23.67 15.51 -11.21
CA GLY A 125 -22.97 14.28 -10.87
C GLY A 125 -22.03 13.76 -11.95
N ILE A 126 -21.59 14.64 -12.89
CA ILE A 126 -20.70 14.26 -14.00
C ILE A 126 -19.24 14.66 -13.77
N SER A 127 -18.98 15.60 -12.87
CA SER A 127 -17.60 15.97 -12.48
C SER A 127 -17.58 16.58 -11.06
N GLU A 128 -16.40 16.73 -10.47
CA GLU A 128 -16.22 17.44 -9.19
C GLU A 128 -16.12 18.96 -9.36
N ASP A 129 -16.20 19.47 -10.59
CA ASP A 129 -16.09 20.91 -10.83
C ASP A 129 -17.37 21.63 -10.43
N HIS A 130 -17.22 22.56 -9.50
CA HIS A 130 -18.29 23.47 -9.01
C HIS A 130 -17.90 24.96 -9.16
N ASN A 131 -16.78 25.27 -9.85
CA ASN A 131 -16.28 26.65 -9.98
C ASN A 131 -17.08 27.51 -10.96
N GLY A 132 -18.05 26.92 -11.66
CA GLY A 132 -18.94 27.60 -12.60
C GLY A 132 -20.09 26.71 -13.02
N ILE A 133 -20.95 27.22 -13.91
CA ILE A 133 -21.97 26.39 -14.54
C ILE A 133 -21.39 25.61 -15.71
N LEU A 134 -21.96 24.46 -16.01
CA LEU A 134 -21.59 23.63 -17.14
C LEU A 134 -21.97 24.34 -18.45
N GLU A 135 -20.98 24.58 -19.31
CA GLU A 135 -21.17 25.08 -20.67
C GLU A 135 -21.35 23.91 -21.63
N LEU A 136 -22.42 23.91 -22.38
CA LEU A 136 -22.74 22.90 -23.38
C LEU A 136 -22.34 23.39 -24.78
N ASP A 137 -22.21 22.47 -25.74
CA ASP A 137 -21.88 22.79 -27.13
C ASP A 137 -22.81 23.89 -27.66
N PRO A 138 -22.27 24.98 -28.21
CA PRO A 138 -23.04 26.06 -28.80
C PRO A 138 -23.96 25.64 -29.97
N SER A 139 -23.71 24.50 -30.58
CA SER A 139 -24.52 23.95 -31.69
C SER A 139 -25.75 23.17 -31.20
N LEU A 140 -25.84 22.84 -29.92
CA LEU A 140 -26.95 22.05 -29.36
C LEU A 140 -28.25 22.80 -29.44
N PRO A 141 -29.33 22.14 -29.89
CA PRO A 141 -30.67 22.70 -29.80
C PRO A 141 -31.06 22.95 -28.33
N THR A 142 -31.77 24.02 -28.06
CA THR A 142 -32.25 24.35 -26.72
C THR A 142 -33.50 23.58 -26.32
N GLY A 143 -33.56 23.07 -25.12
CA GLY A 143 -34.73 22.36 -24.57
C GLY A 143 -34.62 20.82 -24.68
N ILE A 144 -33.52 20.30 -25.16
CA ILE A 144 -33.24 18.84 -25.16
C ILE A 144 -32.91 18.42 -23.74
N SER A 145 -33.43 17.27 -23.31
CA SER A 145 -33.00 16.65 -22.03
C SER A 145 -31.52 16.33 -22.06
N LEU A 146 -30.81 16.62 -20.99
CA LEU A 146 -29.38 16.28 -20.90
C LEU A 146 -29.15 14.76 -20.95
N CYS A 147 -30.12 13.95 -20.57
CA CYS A 147 -30.06 12.49 -20.73
C CYS A 147 -29.95 12.05 -22.21
N ASP A 148 -30.51 12.87 -23.14
CA ASP A 148 -30.52 12.56 -24.58
C ASP A 148 -29.28 13.07 -25.32
N ILE A 149 -28.40 13.77 -24.62
CA ILE A 149 -27.14 14.28 -25.19
C ILE A 149 -26.07 13.18 -25.11
N GLU A 150 -25.73 12.56 -26.23
CA GLU A 150 -24.74 11.44 -26.32
C GLU A 150 -23.34 11.78 -25.80
N THR A 151 -23.00 13.06 -25.65
CA THR A 151 -21.69 13.52 -25.21
C THR A 151 -21.39 13.24 -23.74
N ILE A 152 -22.42 13.14 -22.89
CA ILE A 152 -22.26 12.85 -21.45
C ILE A 152 -22.63 11.37 -21.22
N GLY A 153 -21.70 10.48 -21.55
CA GLY A 153 -21.85 9.06 -21.26
C GLY A 153 -21.62 8.73 -19.78
N ASP A 154 -21.96 7.52 -19.40
CA ASP A 154 -21.65 7.01 -18.06
C ASP A 154 -20.13 7.08 -17.81
N ILE A 155 -19.77 7.42 -16.57
CA ILE A 155 -18.37 7.50 -16.11
C ILE A 155 -18.17 6.44 -15.04
N VAL A 156 -17.08 5.67 -15.14
CA VAL A 156 -16.69 4.67 -14.16
C VAL A 156 -15.41 5.12 -13.50
N ASP A 157 -15.43 5.25 -12.17
CA ASP A 157 -14.22 5.51 -11.38
C ASP A 157 -13.62 4.20 -10.88
N ILE A 158 -12.34 4.00 -11.18
CA ILE A 158 -11.65 2.75 -10.95
C ILE A 158 -10.31 2.95 -10.23
N LYS A 159 -9.97 1.96 -9.44
CA LYS A 159 -8.66 1.84 -8.82
C LYS A 159 -7.91 0.67 -9.43
N THR A 160 -6.74 0.96 -9.97
CA THR A 160 -5.91 -0.03 -10.66
C THR A 160 -4.85 -0.61 -9.74
N PRO A 161 -4.48 -1.91 -9.90
CA PRO A 161 -3.39 -2.52 -9.16
C PRO A 161 -2.06 -1.78 -9.35
N ALA A 162 -1.19 -1.87 -8.35
CA ALA A 162 0.07 -1.14 -8.35
C ALA A 162 1.04 -1.60 -9.45
N ASN A 163 1.00 -2.87 -9.84
CA ASN A 163 1.85 -3.49 -10.87
C ASN A 163 1.31 -3.33 -12.30
N ARG A 164 0.04 -2.91 -12.49
CA ARG A 164 -0.64 -2.80 -13.77
C ARG A 164 -0.65 -1.34 -14.26
N TRP A 165 0.50 -0.86 -14.73
CA TRP A 165 0.64 0.47 -15.33
C TRP A 165 -0.23 0.64 -16.59
N ASP A 166 -0.41 -0.44 -17.36
CA ASP A 166 -1.20 -0.47 -18.60
C ASP A 166 -2.66 -0.11 -18.38
N MET A 167 -3.21 -0.48 -17.22
CA MET A 167 -4.58 -0.15 -16.81
C MET A 167 -4.77 1.33 -16.42
N LEU A 168 -3.71 2.13 -16.36
CA LEU A 168 -3.82 3.61 -16.26
C LEU A 168 -4.02 4.27 -17.62
N SER A 169 -4.60 3.53 -18.57
CA SER A 169 -4.90 3.99 -19.92
C SER A 169 -6.21 3.42 -20.46
N ILE A 170 -6.89 4.19 -21.32
CA ILE A 170 -8.12 3.74 -21.99
C ILE A 170 -7.84 2.47 -22.80
N ILE A 171 -6.74 2.46 -23.57
CA ILE A 171 -6.34 1.30 -24.39
C ILE A 171 -6.08 0.06 -23.54
N GLY A 172 -5.38 0.20 -22.41
CA GLY A 172 -5.08 -0.93 -21.53
C GLY A 172 -6.33 -1.53 -20.90
N LEU A 173 -7.22 -0.68 -20.41
CA LEU A 173 -8.52 -1.12 -19.89
C LEU A 173 -9.39 -1.76 -20.97
N SER A 174 -9.43 -1.16 -22.16
CA SER A 174 -10.18 -1.73 -23.28
C SER A 174 -9.69 -3.13 -23.66
N ARG A 175 -8.37 -3.41 -23.55
CA ARG A 175 -7.80 -4.76 -23.77
C ARG A 175 -8.34 -5.77 -22.78
N GLU A 176 -8.34 -5.43 -21.51
CA GLU A 176 -8.83 -6.33 -20.45
C GLU A 176 -10.35 -6.55 -20.54
N ILE A 177 -11.11 -5.47 -20.75
CA ILE A 177 -12.56 -5.53 -20.93
C ILE A 177 -12.90 -6.40 -22.14
N SER A 178 -12.22 -6.16 -23.29
CA SER A 178 -12.44 -6.94 -24.52
C SER A 178 -12.16 -8.43 -24.32
N ALA A 179 -11.05 -8.76 -23.64
CA ALA A 179 -10.65 -10.12 -23.35
C ALA A 179 -11.63 -10.85 -22.43
N ASN A 180 -12.12 -10.16 -21.39
CA ASN A 180 -13.09 -10.71 -20.42
C ASN A 180 -14.53 -10.78 -20.96
N SER A 181 -14.80 -10.06 -22.05
CA SER A 181 -16.10 -10.08 -22.75
C SER A 181 -16.08 -10.96 -24.01
N ASP A 182 -15.01 -11.74 -24.21
CA ASP A 182 -14.81 -12.62 -25.38
C ASP A 182 -14.86 -11.88 -26.75
N LEU A 183 -14.51 -10.58 -26.77
CA LEU A 183 -14.49 -9.76 -27.99
C LEU A 183 -13.16 -9.83 -28.76
N GLY A 184 -12.15 -10.50 -28.21
CA GLY A 184 -10.83 -10.66 -28.81
C GLY A 184 -9.93 -9.45 -28.65
N LEU A 185 -9.11 -9.15 -29.67
CA LEU A 185 -8.21 -7.99 -29.65
C LEU A 185 -8.99 -6.71 -29.91
N ILE A 186 -8.52 -5.59 -29.38
CA ILE A 186 -9.14 -4.27 -29.58
C ILE A 186 -8.79 -3.65 -30.94
N LYS A 187 -9.58 -2.68 -31.37
CA LYS A 187 -9.24 -1.80 -32.47
C LYS A 187 -8.01 -0.97 -32.10
N GLN A 188 -7.08 -0.82 -33.04
CA GLN A 188 -5.90 0.01 -32.80
C GLN A 188 -6.19 1.47 -33.19
N PRO A 189 -5.72 2.46 -32.40
CA PRO A 189 -5.83 3.85 -32.79
C PRO A 189 -4.98 4.13 -34.04
N LYS A 190 -5.39 5.12 -34.81
CA LYS A 190 -4.60 5.58 -35.97
C LYS A 190 -3.36 6.30 -35.46
N ILE A 191 -2.22 5.99 -36.10
CA ILE A 191 -0.91 6.57 -35.79
C ILE A 191 -0.23 7.00 -37.09
N SER A 192 0.71 7.98 -37.03
CA SER A 192 1.53 8.36 -38.18
C SER A 192 2.72 7.41 -38.32
N GLU A 193 3.05 7.08 -39.55
CA GLU A 193 4.33 6.44 -39.80
C GLU A 193 5.43 7.50 -39.81
N ILE A 194 6.48 7.30 -39.04
CA ILE A 194 7.60 8.23 -38.91
C ILE A 194 8.94 7.52 -39.08
N LYS A 195 9.88 8.27 -39.66
CA LYS A 195 11.30 7.86 -39.71
C LYS A 195 12.05 8.72 -38.72
N TYR A 196 12.87 8.09 -37.88
CA TYR A 196 13.68 8.78 -36.91
C TYR A 196 15.02 9.23 -37.50
N LEU A 197 15.54 10.36 -36.98
CA LEU A 197 16.91 10.79 -37.23
C LEU A 197 17.89 9.94 -36.41
N ASP A 198 18.99 9.56 -37.04
CA ASP A 198 20.08 8.85 -36.35
C ASP A 198 21.11 9.85 -35.76
N ALA A 199 20.61 10.91 -35.12
CA ALA A 199 21.43 11.97 -34.53
C ALA A 199 20.88 12.37 -33.15
N ALA A 200 21.76 12.58 -32.17
CA ALA A 200 21.35 13.01 -30.84
C ALA A 200 21.04 14.52 -30.83
N VAL A 201 19.75 14.87 -30.74
CA VAL A 201 19.28 16.27 -30.62
C VAL A 201 19.25 16.74 -29.18
N VAL A 202 19.00 15.80 -28.25
CA VAL A 202 18.97 16.05 -26.78
C VAL A 202 20.23 15.47 -26.14
N LYS A 203 20.84 16.19 -25.19
CA LYS A 203 22.02 15.70 -24.48
C LYS A 203 21.61 15.00 -23.20
N ILE A 204 21.63 13.67 -23.20
CA ILE A 204 21.35 12.87 -22.01
C ILE A 204 22.67 12.64 -21.26
N LYS A 205 22.82 13.27 -20.08
CA LYS A 205 24.00 13.07 -19.21
C LYS A 205 23.84 11.84 -18.32
N GLU A 206 22.61 11.51 -17.97
CA GLU A 206 22.26 10.45 -17.03
C GLU A 206 21.47 9.34 -17.75
N ALA A 207 22.17 8.56 -18.56
CA ALA A 207 21.56 7.52 -19.40
C ALA A 207 20.86 6.41 -18.57
N GLY A 208 21.31 6.14 -17.33
CA GLY A 208 20.67 5.21 -16.42
C GLY A 208 19.31 5.67 -15.93
N GLU A 209 19.09 6.99 -15.85
CA GLU A 209 17.85 7.59 -15.37
C GLU A 209 16.83 7.86 -16.49
N CYS A 210 17.26 7.74 -17.75
CA CYS A 210 16.39 7.86 -18.91
C CYS A 210 16.77 6.83 -19.96
N ARG A 211 15.98 5.77 -20.03
CA ARG A 211 16.26 4.65 -20.95
C ARG A 211 15.90 4.94 -22.41
N ARG A 212 14.92 5.83 -22.65
CA ARG A 212 14.54 6.28 -23.98
C ARG A 212 14.03 7.72 -23.92
N PHE A 213 14.43 8.53 -24.89
CA PHE A 213 13.95 9.89 -25.05
C PHE A 213 13.64 10.14 -26.52
N ILE A 214 12.37 10.40 -26.83
CA ILE A 214 11.93 10.76 -28.18
C ILE A 214 11.52 12.22 -28.17
N SER A 215 12.01 12.98 -29.17
CA SER A 215 11.63 14.36 -29.34
C SER A 215 11.20 14.63 -30.80
N ALA A 216 10.27 15.55 -30.96
CA ALA A 216 9.80 16.00 -32.28
C ALA A 216 9.53 17.50 -32.26
N LYS A 217 9.85 18.18 -33.38
CA LYS A 217 9.50 19.58 -33.60
C LYS A 217 8.35 19.68 -34.60
N LEU A 218 7.32 20.39 -34.21
CA LEU A 218 6.12 20.58 -35.02
C LEU A 218 5.80 22.07 -35.19
N SER A 219 5.60 22.53 -36.38
CA SER A 219 5.03 23.85 -36.68
C SER A 219 3.51 23.75 -36.67
N ILE A 220 2.83 24.67 -35.98
CA ILE A 220 1.38 24.76 -35.91
C ILE A 220 0.92 25.98 -36.71
N ALA A 221 0.10 25.75 -37.68
CA ALA A 221 -0.30 26.84 -38.62
C ALA A 221 -1.21 27.88 -37.94
N LYS A 222 -2.09 27.44 -37.01
CA LYS A 222 -3.06 28.31 -36.33
C LYS A 222 -3.47 27.66 -34.97
N SER A 223 -3.75 28.48 -33.98
CA SER A 223 -4.44 28.03 -32.79
C SER A 223 -5.80 27.43 -33.18
N THR A 224 -6.05 26.22 -32.78
CA THR A 224 -7.28 25.48 -33.12
C THR A 224 -8.02 25.18 -31.83
N THR A 225 -9.33 25.26 -31.87
CA THR A 225 -10.17 24.82 -30.73
C THR A 225 -10.04 23.31 -30.56
N THR A 226 -9.91 22.87 -29.34
CA THR A 226 -9.89 21.43 -29.02
C THR A 226 -11.21 20.80 -29.48
N PRO A 227 -11.17 19.66 -30.20
CA PRO A 227 -12.39 18.93 -30.54
C PRO A 227 -13.13 18.47 -29.27
N GLU A 228 -14.45 18.54 -29.29
CA GLU A 228 -15.32 18.20 -28.15
C GLU A 228 -15.03 16.80 -27.60
N TRP A 229 -14.87 15.81 -28.47
CA TRP A 229 -14.57 14.44 -28.02
C TRP A 229 -13.28 14.31 -27.20
N ILE A 230 -12.27 15.19 -27.40
CA ILE A 230 -11.08 15.26 -26.53
C ILE A 230 -11.46 15.89 -25.19
N VAL A 231 -12.20 17.01 -25.22
CA VAL A 231 -12.64 17.71 -24.02
C VAL A 231 -13.45 16.78 -23.13
N ASP A 232 -14.42 16.07 -23.70
CA ASP A 232 -15.26 15.10 -22.99
C ASP A 232 -14.44 14.00 -22.29
N ASN A 233 -13.42 13.47 -22.99
CA ASN A 233 -12.53 12.47 -22.39
C ASN A 233 -11.69 13.02 -21.24
N LEU A 234 -11.21 14.25 -21.35
CA LEU A 234 -10.45 14.93 -20.30
C LEU A 234 -11.33 15.21 -19.10
N GLU A 235 -12.52 15.76 -19.31
CA GLU A 235 -13.46 16.08 -18.25
C GLU A 235 -13.98 14.82 -17.54
N ALA A 236 -14.28 13.77 -18.29
CA ALA A 236 -14.62 12.47 -17.71
C ALA A 236 -13.51 11.93 -16.80
N ALA A 237 -12.24 12.18 -17.15
CA ALA A 237 -11.08 11.82 -16.34
C ALA A 237 -10.79 12.81 -15.18
N GLY A 238 -11.58 13.88 -15.05
CA GLY A 238 -11.39 14.93 -14.05
C GLY A 238 -10.28 15.94 -14.41
N LEU A 239 -9.86 15.97 -15.68
CA LEU A 239 -8.87 16.91 -16.20
C LEU A 239 -9.56 18.10 -16.87
N ARG A 240 -9.05 19.28 -16.61
CA ARG A 240 -9.54 20.50 -17.26
C ARG A 240 -8.91 20.68 -18.62
N SER A 241 -9.73 21.04 -19.63
CA SER A 241 -9.25 21.53 -20.92
C SER A 241 -8.55 22.89 -20.76
N VAL A 242 -7.40 23.08 -21.39
CA VAL A 242 -6.57 24.29 -21.29
C VAL A 242 -6.43 24.95 -22.66
N ASN A 243 -5.81 24.27 -23.60
CA ASN A 243 -5.67 24.64 -25.00
C ASN A 243 -5.40 23.38 -25.82
N CYS A 244 -5.61 23.45 -27.13
CA CYS A 244 -5.56 22.29 -28.02
C CYS A 244 -4.23 21.51 -27.94
N VAL A 245 -3.09 22.16 -27.71
CA VAL A 245 -1.78 21.49 -27.60
C VAL A 245 -1.69 20.68 -26.33
N VAL A 246 -2.00 21.30 -25.19
CA VAL A 246 -1.99 20.65 -23.88
C VAL A 246 -3.03 19.54 -23.82
N ASP A 247 -4.20 19.78 -24.38
CA ASP A 247 -5.32 18.83 -24.37
C ASP A 247 -4.98 17.57 -25.17
N ILE A 248 -4.34 17.71 -26.35
CA ILE A 248 -3.84 16.55 -27.12
C ILE A 248 -2.81 15.76 -26.31
N THR A 249 -1.86 16.41 -25.62
CA THR A 249 -0.86 15.70 -24.81
C THR A 249 -1.50 14.97 -23.63
N ASN A 250 -2.44 15.61 -22.95
CA ASN A 250 -3.21 15.01 -21.86
C ASN A 250 -4.09 13.85 -22.33
N PHE A 251 -4.77 14.01 -23.47
CA PHE A 251 -5.58 12.95 -24.05
C PHE A 251 -4.72 11.72 -24.40
N VAL A 252 -3.57 11.90 -25.07
CA VAL A 252 -2.67 10.78 -25.40
C VAL A 252 -2.15 10.10 -24.12
N MET A 253 -1.90 10.85 -23.05
CA MET A 253 -1.56 10.26 -21.75
C MET A 253 -2.71 9.40 -21.21
N LEU A 254 -3.96 9.85 -21.28
CA LEU A 254 -5.11 9.05 -20.88
C LEU A 254 -5.33 7.85 -21.80
N GLU A 255 -5.19 8.05 -23.11
CA GLU A 255 -5.41 7.03 -24.13
C GLU A 255 -4.39 5.89 -24.02
N THR A 256 -3.10 6.22 -23.89
CA THR A 256 -1.98 5.28 -24.02
C THR A 256 -1.30 4.92 -22.70
N GLY A 257 -1.42 5.77 -21.69
CA GLY A 257 -0.69 5.67 -20.43
C GLY A 257 0.68 6.36 -20.43
N GLN A 258 1.11 6.97 -21.55
CA GLN A 258 2.39 7.65 -21.68
C GLN A 258 2.24 9.15 -21.49
N PRO A 259 2.79 9.73 -20.41
CA PRO A 259 2.87 11.16 -20.27
C PRO A 259 3.84 11.76 -21.31
N SER A 260 3.47 12.92 -21.81
CA SER A 260 4.29 13.72 -22.76
C SER A 260 4.27 15.17 -22.35
N HIS A 261 5.24 15.95 -22.81
CA HIS A 261 5.28 17.39 -22.58
C HIS A 261 5.52 18.15 -23.87
N ALA A 262 4.86 19.30 -24.01
CA ALA A 262 5.03 20.21 -25.12
C ALA A 262 5.62 21.53 -24.61
N TYR A 263 6.76 21.93 -25.16
CA TYR A 263 7.41 23.20 -24.90
C TYR A 263 7.15 24.14 -26.09
N ASP A 264 6.96 25.42 -25.82
CA ASP A 264 7.04 26.44 -26.87
C ASP A 264 8.49 26.53 -27.40
N GLU A 265 8.72 26.07 -28.63
CA GLU A 265 10.08 26.01 -29.22
C GLU A 265 10.73 27.37 -29.28
N SER A 266 9.95 28.44 -29.50
CA SER A 266 10.47 29.81 -29.57
C SER A 266 11.05 30.32 -28.25
N LYS A 267 10.66 29.72 -27.15
CA LYS A 267 11.14 30.05 -25.79
C LYS A 267 12.35 29.20 -25.35
N LEU A 268 12.69 28.15 -26.15
CA LEU A 268 13.84 27.30 -25.86
C LEU A 268 15.15 27.96 -26.32
N THR A 269 16.20 27.86 -25.52
CA THR A 269 17.50 28.46 -25.76
C THR A 269 18.62 27.43 -25.77
N GLY A 270 19.15 27.13 -26.92
CA GLY A 270 20.27 26.19 -27.11
C GLY A 270 19.84 24.73 -27.09
N ILE A 271 20.71 23.84 -26.63
CA ILE A 271 20.49 22.39 -26.64
C ILE A 271 19.74 21.99 -25.38
N VAL A 272 18.65 21.27 -25.52
CA VAL A 272 17.92 20.63 -24.40
C VAL A 272 18.77 19.50 -23.83
N GLN A 273 18.87 19.46 -22.47
CA GLN A 273 19.68 18.46 -21.77
C GLN A 273 18.88 17.84 -20.63
N LEU A 274 19.12 16.58 -20.39
CA LEU A 274 18.67 15.86 -19.20
C LEU A 274 19.85 15.64 -18.26
N ARG A 275 19.72 16.07 -17.02
CA ARG A 275 20.72 15.93 -15.96
C ARG A 275 20.11 15.98 -14.57
N PHE A 276 20.86 15.61 -13.54
CA PHE A 276 20.49 15.99 -12.18
C PHE A 276 20.61 17.51 -11.96
N ALA A 277 19.72 18.05 -11.13
CA ALA A 277 19.73 19.46 -10.76
C ALA A 277 20.96 19.83 -9.94
N LYS A 278 21.30 21.11 -9.91
CA LYS A 278 22.21 21.67 -8.92
C LYS A 278 21.42 22.01 -7.65
N ASN A 279 22.08 21.91 -6.50
CA ASN A 279 21.41 22.18 -5.23
C ASN A 279 20.95 23.65 -5.18
N GLY A 280 19.66 23.87 -4.90
CA GLY A 280 19.07 25.21 -4.82
C GLY A 280 18.67 25.83 -6.16
N GLU A 281 18.81 25.13 -7.30
CA GLU A 281 18.22 25.59 -8.55
C GLU A 281 16.71 25.78 -8.37
N GLN A 282 16.16 26.82 -8.98
CA GLN A 282 14.73 27.14 -8.89
C GLN A 282 14.00 26.76 -10.17
N LEU A 283 12.83 26.17 -10.03
CA LEU A 283 11.93 25.88 -11.12
C LEU A 283 10.58 26.55 -10.85
N PRO A 284 10.27 27.64 -11.53
CA PRO A 284 8.90 28.17 -11.54
C PRO A 284 7.99 27.15 -12.25
N ALA A 285 7.11 26.49 -11.50
CA ALA A 285 6.29 25.40 -12.01
C ALA A 285 4.95 25.90 -12.56
N LEU A 286 4.35 25.10 -13.47
CA LEU A 286 3.06 25.39 -14.11
C LEU A 286 1.90 25.56 -13.10
N ASN A 287 1.99 24.97 -11.91
CA ASN A 287 0.99 25.13 -10.86
C ASN A 287 1.15 26.43 -10.05
N GLY A 288 2.04 27.35 -10.46
CA GLY A 288 2.30 28.61 -9.79
C GLY A 288 3.24 28.53 -8.59
N THR A 289 3.75 27.34 -8.22
CA THR A 289 4.74 27.20 -7.15
C THR A 289 6.16 27.35 -7.66
N ASN A 290 7.07 27.78 -6.81
CA ASN A 290 8.49 27.80 -7.13
C ASN A 290 9.20 26.65 -6.40
N ILE A 291 9.70 25.67 -7.18
CA ILE A 291 10.30 24.44 -6.65
C ILE A 291 11.80 24.68 -6.43
N SER A 292 12.27 24.52 -5.20
CA SER A 292 13.70 24.53 -4.88
C SER A 292 14.28 23.11 -5.07
N LEU A 293 15.05 22.94 -6.13
CA LEU A 293 15.58 21.65 -6.58
C LEU A 293 16.79 21.20 -5.75
N THR A 294 17.00 19.89 -5.70
CA THR A 294 18.14 19.24 -5.04
C THR A 294 18.96 18.44 -6.04
N LYS A 295 20.19 18.04 -5.63
CA LYS A 295 21.05 17.17 -6.45
C LYS A 295 20.47 15.78 -6.79
N ALA A 296 19.37 15.40 -6.15
CA ALA A 296 18.70 14.14 -6.39
C ALA A 296 17.48 14.28 -7.31
N ASP A 297 17.23 15.46 -7.86
CA ASP A 297 16.13 15.74 -8.77
C ASP A 297 16.61 15.70 -10.22
N LEU A 298 15.99 14.84 -11.01
CA LEU A 298 16.25 14.77 -12.46
C LEU A 298 15.48 15.89 -13.15
N VAL A 299 16.16 16.68 -13.97
CA VAL A 299 15.59 17.86 -14.63
C VAL A 299 15.91 17.89 -16.13
N ILE A 300 14.97 18.40 -16.90
CA ILE A 300 15.21 18.82 -18.26
C ILE A 300 15.57 20.31 -18.22
N VAL A 301 16.65 20.67 -18.90
CA VAL A 301 17.20 22.03 -18.87
C VAL A 301 17.58 22.49 -20.27
N ASP A 302 17.62 23.78 -20.45
CA ASP A 302 18.29 24.43 -21.59
C ASP A 302 19.46 25.32 -21.11
N ARG A 303 19.89 26.28 -21.91
CA ARG A 303 20.95 27.21 -21.58
C ARG A 303 20.57 28.15 -20.42
N ASN A 304 19.28 28.45 -20.28
CA ASN A 304 18.74 29.39 -19.28
C ASN A 304 18.44 28.74 -17.94
N GLY A 305 18.33 27.42 -17.88
CA GLY A 305 18.09 26.71 -16.61
C GLY A 305 17.07 25.58 -16.73
N PRO A 306 16.47 25.18 -15.57
CA PRO A 306 15.47 24.13 -15.52
C PRO A 306 14.18 24.47 -16.26
N LEU A 307 13.76 23.58 -17.16
CA LEU A 307 12.51 23.65 -17.92
C LEU A 307 11.41 22.80 -17.27
N SER A 308 11.79 21.66 -16.70
CA SER A 308 10.85 20.78 -16.01
C SER A 308 11.55 19.90 -14.99
N LEU A 309 10.82 19.50 -13.95
CA LEU A 309 11.16 18.38 -13.07
C LEU A 309 10.71 17.09 -13.79
N ALA A 310 11.69 16.33 -14.29
CA ALA A 310 11.47 15.22 -15.22
C ALA A 310 10.42 14.22 -14.71
N GLY A 311 9.37 14.01 -15.48
CA GLY A 311 8.27 13.11 -15.17
C GLY A 311 7.33 13.55 -14.05
N VAL A 312 7.51 14.73 -13.47
CA VAL A 312 6.70 15.24 -12.35
C VAL A 312 5.93 16.50 -12.74
N MET A 313 6.63 17.57 -13.12
CA MET A 313 6.00 18.88 -13.33
C MET A 313 6.78 19.73 -14.33
N GLY A 314 6.07 20.30 -15.29
CA GLY A 314 6.62 21.31 -16.23
C GLY A 314 6.86 22.67 -15.57
N GLY A 315 7.82 23.41 -16.11
CA GLY A 315 8.07 24.80 -15.75
C GLY A 315 7.26 25.78 -16.60
N SER A 316 6.95 26.94 -16.03
CA SER A 316 6.17 28.00 -16.72
C SER A 316 6.97 28.80 -17.76
N SER A 317 8.31 28.73 -17.74
CA SER A 317 9.17 29.50 -18.65
C SER A 317 9.00 29.17 -20.12
N THR A 318 8.59 27.94 -20.42
CA THR A 318 8.40 27.44 -21.79
C THR A 318 6.99 26.94 -22.04
N GLU A 319 6.04 27.44 -21.26
CA GLU A 319 4.62 27.12 -21.35
C GLU A 319 4.07 27.51 -22.74
N VAL A 320 3.23 26.62 -23.27
CA VAL A 320 2.53 26.79 -24.56
C VAL A 320 1.29 27.65 -24.33
N ASP A 321 1.13 28.68 -25.14
CA ASP A 321 0.00 29.61 -25.13
C ASP A 321 -0.63 29.79 -26.54
N GLU A 322 -1.65 30.64 -26.63
CA GLU A 322 -2.37 30.90 -27.90
C GLU A 322 -1.46 31.49 -28.99
N SER A 323 -0.33 32.10 -28.61
CA SER A 323 0.63 32.67 -29.54
C SER A 323 1.64 31.65 -30.10
N THR A 324 1.75 30.48 -29.48
CA THR A 324 2.70 29.42 -29.86
C THR A 324 2.44 28.95 -31.30
N ARG A 325 3.49 28.94 -32.12
CA ARG A 325 3.46 28.49 -33.54
C ARG A 325 4.39 27.32 -33.80
N SER A 326 5.27 27.01 -32.89
CA SER A 326 6.15 25.85 -32.98
C SER A 326 6.31 25.21 -31.62
N ILE A 327 6.22 23.89 -31.58
CA ILE A 327 6.35 23.11 -30.34
C ILE A 327 7.47 22.12 -30.43
N PHE A 328 8.15 21.95 -29.32
CA PHE A 328 9.07 20.85 -29.09
C PHE A 328 8.37 19.83 -28.17
N LEU A 329 8.08 18.64 -28.75
CA LEU A 329 7.46 17.54 -28.01
C LEU A 329 8.52 16.67 -27.35
N GLU A 330 8.24 16.25 -26.12
CA GLU A 330 9.00 15.30 -25.33
C GLU A 330 8.15 14.07 -25.02
N VAL A 331 8.69 12.88 -25.30
CA VAL A 331 8.13 11.60 -24.85
C VAL A 331 9.28 10.74 -24.32
N ALA A 332 9.37 10.59 -23.02
CA ALA A 332 10.52 9.96 -22.39
C ALA A 332 10.16 8.76 -21.51
N ASN A 333 11.17 7.96 -21.18
CA ASN A 333 11.10 6.87 -20.22
C ASN A 333 12.06 7.17 -19.08
N PHE A 334 11.55 7.81 -18.01
CA PHE A 334 12.32 8.12 -16.81
C PHE A 334 12.33 6.95 -15.83
N ASP A 335 13.38 6.86 -15.00
CA ASP A 335 13.44 5.88 -13.94
C ASP A 335 12.32 6.09 -12.91
N LYS A 336 11.57 5.03 -12.66
CA LYS A 336 10.39 5.04 -11.79
C LYS A 336 10.70 5.46 -10.35
N THR A 337 11.88 5.06 -9.85
CA THR A 337 12.30 5.32 -8.48
C THR A 337 12.69 6.78 -8.29
N THR A 338 13.41 7.33 -9.27
CA THR A 338 13.83 8.73 -9.28
C THR A 338 12.65 9.68 -9.38
N VAL A 339 11.68 9.41 -10.27
CA VAL A 339 10.44 10.20 -10.37
C VAL A 339 9.66 10.15 -9.07
N ARG A 340 9.42 8.95 -8.51
CA ARG A 340 8.69 8.79 -7.25
C ARG A 340 9.35 9.55 -6.08
N ARG A 341 10.68 9.44 -5.95
CA ARG A 341 11.42 10.13 -4.89
C ARG A 341 11.35 11.64 -5.02
N SER A 342 11.44 12.17 -6.25
CA SER A 342 11.31 13.61 -6.52
C SER A 342 9.90 14.10 -6.21
N ALA A 343 8.86 13.38 -6.67
CA ALA A 343 7.46 13.68 -6.38
C ALA A 343 7.18 13.75 -4.86
N LEU A 344 7.66 12.76 -4.10
CA LEU A 344 7.52 12.71 -2.64
C LEU A 344 8.29 13.83 -1.94
N ARG A 345 9.52 14.14 -2.38
CA ARG A 345 10.37 15.17 -1.80
C ARG A 345 9.72 16.54 -1.85
N HIS A 346 9.09 16.84 -2.96
CA HIS A 346 8.45 18.14 -3.19
C HIS A 346 6.96 18.14 -2.84
N GLY A 347 6.38 17.00 -2.42
CA GLY A 347 4.95 16.88 -2.11
C GLY A 347 4.05 17.10 -3.33
N ILE A 348 4.56 16.83 -4.55
CA ILE A 348 3.86 17.04 -5.82
C ILE A 348 3.46 15.70 -6.40
N ARG A 349 2.16 15.46 -6.52
CA ARG A 349 1.62 14.29 -7.19
C ARG A 349 0.80 14.72 -8.39
N THR A 350 1.15 14.21 -9.58
CA THR A 350 0.48 14.53 -10.84
C THR A 350 0.07 13.24 -11.55
N GLU A 351 -0.82 13.34 -12.54
CA GLU A 351 -1.19 12.23 -13.42
C GLU A 351 0.03 11.64 -14.14
N ALA A 352 1.01 12.49 -14.50
CA ALA A 352 2.26 12.05 -15.11
C ALA A 352 3.11 11.27 -14.10
N SER A 353 3.39 11.83 -12.91
CA SER A 353 4.21 11.15 -11.90
C SER A 353 3.61 9.81 -11.47
N GLY A 354 2.28 9.73 -11.34
CA GLY A 354 1.56 8.51 -11.00
C GLY A 354 1.72 7.39 -12.03
N ARG A 355 1.92 7.73 -13.31
CA ARG A 355 2.21 6.76 -14.38
C ARG A 355 3.69 6.39 -14.44
N PHE A 356 4.60 7.36 -14.38
CA PHE A 356 6.04 7.09 -14.40
C PHE A 356 6.50 6.23 -13.22
N GLU A 357 5.98 6.47 -12.00
CA GLU A 357 6.37 5.70 -10.81
C GLU A 357 6.03 4.20 -10.89
N LYS A 358 5.13 3.80 -11.79
CA LYS A 358 4.79 2.39 -12.05
C LYS A 358 5.74 1.70 -13.04
N GLY A 359 6.58 2.46 -13.75
CA GLY A 359 7.58 1.93 -14.70
C GLY A 359 7.00 1.64 -16.07
N LEU A 360 7.08 2.61 -16.95
CA LEU A 360 6.58 2.50 -18.32
C LEU A 360 7.53 1.68 -19.20
N PRO A 361 7.05 0.87 -20.16
CA PRO A 361 7.88 0.06 -21.05
C PRO A 361 8.43 0.87 -22.24
N LEU A 362 9.60 0.49 -22.73
CA LEU A 362 10.30 1.20 -23.79
C LEU A 362 9.57 1.32 -25.14
N PRO A 363 8.75 0.36 -25.60
CA PRO A 363 8.01 0.54 -26.85
C PRO A 363 6.87 1.56 -26.76
N LEU A 364 6.42 1.90 -25.56
CA LEU A 364 5.29 2.81 -25.36
C LEU A 364 5.59 4.23 -25.87
N GLN A 365 6.84 4.71 -25.74
CA GLN A 365 7.23 6.05 -26.17
C GLN A 365 7.09 6.23 -27.69
N ASP A 366 7.49 5.22 -28.47
CA ASP A 366 7.34 5.23 -29.91
C ASP A 366 5.86 5.27 -30.32
N PHE A 367 5.06 4.42 -29.71
CA PHE A 367 3.62 4.36 -29.94
C PHE A 367 2.93 5.71 -29.62
N ALA A 368 3.23 6.30 -28.47
CA ALA A 368 2.66 7.58 -28.05
C ALA A 368 3.12 8.74 -28.93
N MET A 369 4.41 8.80 -29.33
CA MET A 369 4.90 9.84 -30.24
C MET A 369 4.22 9.76 -31.59
N LYS A 370 4.07 8.58 -32.17
CA LYS A 370 3.33 8.37 -33.42
C LYS A 370 1.88 8.81 -33.33
N ARG A 371 1.25 8.58 -32.19
CA ARG A 371 -0.13 9.01 -31.92
C ARG A 371 -0.24 10.52 -31.77
N LEU A 372 0.66 11.15 -30.99
CA LEU A 372 0.74 12.60 -30.85
C LEU A 372 0.86 13.28 -32.21
N ILE A 373 1.84 12.85 -33.06
CA ILE A 373 2.06 13.42 -34.36
C ILE A 373 0.79 13.28 -35.24
N TYR A 374 0.13 12.10 -35.21
CA TYR A 374 -1.12 11.89 -35.92
C TYR A 374 -2.21 12.89 -35.51
N LEU A 375 -2.42 13.09 -34.22
CA LEU A 375 -3.42 14.01 -33.70
C LEU A 375 -3.07 15.46 -34.01
N PHE A 376 -1.83 15.89 -33.82
CA PHE A 376 -1.39 17.24 -34.17
C PHE A 376 -1.55 17.52 -35.64
N GLN A 377 -1.23 16.55 -36.53
CA GLN A 377 -1.42 16.68 -37.96
C GLN A 377 -2.89 16.80 -38.38
N THR A 378 -3.76 15.99 -37.74
CA THR A 378 -5.19 15.95 -38.13
C THR A 378 -6.00 17.07 -37.51
N ILE A 379 -5.70 17.49 -36.28
CA ILE A 379 -6.46 18.50 -35.55
C ILE A 379 -5.90 19.89 -35.75
N CYS A 380 -4.59 20.08 -35.54
CA CYS A 380 -3.93 21.38 -35.63
C CYS A 380 -3.30 21.67 -37.01
N SER A 381 -3.49 20.79 -38.00
CA SER A 381 -2.79 20.87 -39.30
C SER A 381 -1.29 21.06 -39.14
N ALA A 382 -0.70 20.50 -38.11
CA ALA A 382 0.70 20.64 -37.79
C ALA A 382 1.58 19.91 -38.80
N LYS A 383 2.79 20.42 -39.01
CA LYS A 383 3.81 19.81 -39.90
C LYS A 383 5.07 19.53 -39.11
N LEU A 384 5.67 18.36 -39.29
CA LEU A 384 7.01 18.08 -38.81
C LEU A 384 8.00 19.06 -39.40
N VAL A 385 8.80 19.72 -38.61
CA VAL A 385 9.88 20.62 -39.04
C VAL A 385 11.05 19.79 -39.54
N GLU A 386 11.31 18.69 -38.83
CA GLU A 386 12.35 17.70 -39.17
C GLU A 386 11.90 16.32 -38.73
N SER A 387 12.59 15.28 -39.16
CA SER A 387 12.30 13.93 -38.65
C SER A 387 12.52 13.87 -37.12
N PRO A 388 11.65 13.19 -36.38
CA PRO A 388 11.81 13.03 -34.92
C PRO A 388 13.12 12.34 -34.56
N ASN A 389 13.62 12.65 -33.38
CA ASN A 389 14.83 12.04 -32.85
C ASN A 389 14.43 10.98 -31.79
N ASP A 390 15.04 9.79 -31.84
CA ASP A 390 14.84 8.71 -30.89
C ASP A 390 16.18 8.28 -30.29
N GLN A 391 16.41 8.62 -29.04
CA GLN A 391 17.59 8.19 -28.28
C GLN A 391 17.25 7.02 -27.39
N LEU A 392 17.66 5.82 -27.81
CA LEU A 392 17.45 4.57 -27.11
C LEU A 392 18.74 4.13 -26.38
N ASN A 393 18.74 4.21 -25.05
CA ASN A 393 19.88 3.85 -24.22
C ASN A 393 19.83 2.39 -23.75
N GLU A 394 18.67 1.75 -23.83
CA GLU A 394 18.46 0.36 -23.47
C GLU A 394 17.52 -0.30 -24.49
N TRP A 395 17.85 -1.52 -24.94
CA TRP A 395 16.99 -2.27 -25.85
C TRP A 395 15.78 -2.85 -25.12
N PRO A 396 14.56 -2.79 -25.70
CA PRO A 396 13.40 -3.45 -25.13
C PRO A 396 13.57 -4.97 -25.16
N TRP A 397 13.48 -5.60 -23.99
CA TRP A 397 13.52 -7.05 -23.87
C TRP A 397 12.15 -7.63 -24.23
N ILE A 398 12.16 -8.65 -25.09
CA ILE A 398 10.98 -9.49 -25.27
C ILE A 398 11.05 -10.58 -24.20
N GLN A 399 10.07 -10.58 -23.31
CA GLN A 399 9.99 -11.59 -22.27
C GLN A 399 9.37 -12.87 -22.81
N PHE A 400 10.10 -13.98 -22.66
CA PHE A 400 9.62 -15.33 -22.97
C PHE A 400 9.51 -16.12 -21.70
N LEU A 401 8.42 -16.87 -21.55
CA LEU A 401 8.16 -17.74 -20.38
C LEU A 401 7.64 -19.10 -20.86
N GLY A 402 7.86 -20.13 -20.06
CA GLY A 402 7.28 -21.44 -20.26
C GLY A 402 6.23 -21.74 -19.22
N LEU A 403 5.00 -21.92 -19.64
CA LEU A 403 3.92 -22.32 -18.75
C LEU A 403 3.81 -23.85 -18.71
N ARG A 404 4.19 -24.45 -17.59
CA ARG A 404 4.14 -25.89 -17.36
C ARG A 404 2.76 -26.33 -16.88
N LEU A 405 1.93 -26.83 -17.78
CA LEU A 405 0.52 -27.14 -17.50
C LEU A 405 0.30 -28.03 -16.28
N ARG A 406 1.11 -29.08 -16.10
CA ARG A 406 0.97 -29.97 -14.93
C ARG A 406 1.27 -29.26 -13.61
N VAL A 407 2.20 -28.29 -13.62
CA VAL A 407 2.52 -27.50 -12.43
C VAL A 407 1.40 -26.50 -12.14
N LEU A 408 0.88 -25.85 -13.18
CA LEU A 408 -0.29 -24.98 -13.09
C LEU A 408 -1.51 -25.71 -12.52
N GLU A 409 -1.87 -26.88 -13.08
CA GLU A 409 -3.01 -27.68 -12.60
C GLU A 409 -2.85 -28.11 -11.13
N LYS A 410 -1.62 -28.46 -10.73
CA LYS A 410 -1.31 -28.80 -9.34
C LYS A 410 -1.41 -27.57 -8.43
N PHE A 411 -0.98 -26.41 -8.90
CA PHE A 411 -1.03 -25.15 -8.14
C PHE A 411 -2.47 -24.69 -7.91
N LEU A 412 -3.28 -24.68 -8.97
CA LEU A 412 -4.69 -24.28 -8.91
C LEU A 412 -5.63 -25.34 -8.32
N GLY A 413 -5.18 -26.60 -8.24
CA GLY A 413 -6.00 -27.72 -7.76
C GLY A 413 -7.10 -28.17 -8.73
N VAL A 414 -7.08 -27.71 -9.98
CA VAL A 414 -8.10 -27.97 -10.99
C VAL A 414 -7.48 -28.35 -12.33
N LYS A 415 -8.24 -29.05 -13.16
CA LYS A 415 -7.86 -29.34 -14.56
C LYS A 415 -8.18 -28.13 -15.43
N ILE A 416 -7.24 -27.76 -16.29
CA ILE A 416 -7.36 -26.59 -17.16
C ILE A 416 -7.61 -27.04 -18.61
N ASP A 417 -8.62 -26.46 -19.24
CA ASP A 417 -8.82 -26.60 -20.69
C ASP A 417 -7.73 -25.81 -21.43
N GLN A 418 -6.79 -26.53 -22.00
CA GLN A 418 -5.63 -25.96 -22.69
C GLN A 418 -6.01 -25.07 -23.89
N LYS A 419 -7.08 -25.42 -24.61
CA LYS A 419 -7.55 -24.62 -25.76
C LYS A 419 -8.10 -23.28 -25.27
N LYS A 420 -8.96 -23.31 -24.24
CA LYS A 420 -9.52 -22.12 -23.62
C LYS A 420 -8.39 -21.24 -23.04
N LEU A 421 -7.42 -21.83 -22.38
CA LEU A 421 -6.25 -21.11 -21.83
C LEU A 421 -5.44 -20.40 -22.92
N VAL A 422 -5.07 -21.10 -24.00
CA VAL A 422 -4.31 -20.53 -25.12
C VAL A 422 -5.09 -19.41 -25.79
N LEU A 423 -6.38 -19.59 -26.03
CA LEU A 423 -7.25 -18.55 -26.62
C LEU A 423 -7.38 -17.34 -25.70
N GLY A 424 -7.59 -17.57 -24.39
CA GLY A 424 -7.70 -16.50 -23.39
C GLY A 424 -6.41 -15.72 -23.21
N LEU A 425 -5.24 -16.35 -23.29
CA LEU A 425 -3.95 -15.66 -23.30
C LEU A 425 -3.78 -14.84 -24.59
N ARG A 426 -4.13 -15.38 -25.75
CA ARG A 426 -4.05 -14.66 -27.04
C ARG A 426 -4.98 -13.46 -27.09
N SER A 427 -6.19 -13.54 -26.52
CA SER A 427 -7.12 -12.41 -26.46
C SER A 427 -6.57 -11.25 -25.62
N ARG A 428 -5.67 -11.53 -24.68
CA ARG A 428 -4.93 -10.54 -23.86
C ARG A 428 -3.62 -10.06 -24.51
N GLY A 429 -3.32 -10.55 -25.72
CA GLY A 429 -2.15 -10.16 -26.50
C GLY A 429 -0.88 -10.98 -26.25
N PHE A 430 -0.95 -12.04 -25.42
CA PHE A 430 0.20 -12.94 -25.29
C PHE A 430 0.36 -13.80 -26.54
N GLY A 431 1.60 -13.96 -26.98
CA GLY A 431 1.91 -15.06 -27.90
C GLY A 431 1.90 -16.37 -27.11
N ALA A 432 0.99 -17.28 -27.42
CA ALA A 432 0.86 -18.54 -26.70
C ALA A 432 0.78 -19.70 -27.70
N GLU A 433 1.73 -20.65 -27.62
CA GLU A 433 1.78 -21.83 -28.48
C GLU A 433 2.33 -23.04 -27.73
N HIS A 434 1.87 -24.23 -28.10
CA HIS A 434 2.44 -25.48 -27.56
C HIS A 434 3.89 -25.60 -28.00
N PHE A 435 4.80 -25.71 -27.06
CA PHE A 435 6.21 -25.83 -27.35
C PHE A 435 6.53 -27.24 -27.84
N SER A 436 7.22 -27.29 -28.96
CA SER A 436 7.75 -28.52 -29.53
C SER A 436 9.22 -28.33 -29.87
N LEU A 437 10.09 -29.00 -29.12
CA LEU A 437 11.53 -28.92 -29.33
C LEU A 437 11.93 -29.28 -30.76
N SER A 438 11.32 -30.33 -31.31
CA SER A 438 11.59 -30.74 -32.69
C SER A 438 11.14 -29.72 -33.73
N SER A 439 10.01 -29.06 -33.51
CA SER A 439 9.53 -27.99 -34.38
C SER A 439 10.42 -26.76 -34.30
N GLU A 440 10.82 -26.36 -33.08
CA GLU A 440 11.68 -25.21 -32.85
C GLU A 440 13.06 -25.43 -33.45
N ALA A 441 13.65 -26.60 -33.25
CA ALA A 441 14.92 -26.99 -33.84
C ALA A 441 14.92 -26.85 -35.39
N LYS A 442 13.84 -27.27 -36.04
CA LYS A 442 13.69 -27.18 -37.51
C LYS A 442 13.67 -25.73 -38.04
N LYS A 443 13.16 -24.75 -37.26
CA LYS A 443 13.14 -23.35 -37.65
C LYS A 443 14.52 -22.74 -37.84
N HIS A 444 15.53 -23.36 -37.19
CA HIS A 444 16.91 -22.86 -37.23
C HIS A 444 17.81 -23.59 -38.22
N LEU A 445 17.39 -24.72 -38.79
CA LEU A 445 18.20 -25.48 -39.74
C LEU A 445 18.69 -24.66 -40.92
N GLY A 446 19.97 -24.84 -41.29
CA GLY A 446 20.60 -24.15 -42.42
C GLY A 446 20.99 -22.71 -42.15
N LYS A 447 20.67 -22.13 -41.00
CA LYS A 447 21.15 -20.80 -40.64
C LYS A 447 22.67 -20.80 -40.51
N PRO A 448 23.39 -19.76 -40.96
CA PRO A 448 24.84 -19.76 -41.02
C PRO A 448 25.47 -19.63 -39.61
N TYR A 449 26.66 -20.16 -39.48
CA TYR A 449 27.47 -20.01 -38.27
C TYR A 449 28.06 -18.61 -38.15
N LEU A 450 28.12 -18.08 -36.93
CA LEU A 450 28.82 -16.86 -36.54
C LEU A 450 29.34 -17.00 -35.11
N LEU A 451 30.66 -17.04 -34.92
CA LEU A 451 31.24 -17.08 -33.59
C LEU A 451 30.91 -15.78 -32.81
N GLY A 452 30.48 -15.93 -31.56
CA GLY A 452 30.03 -14.82 -30.72
C GLY A 452 28.69 -14.23 -31.16
N ALA A 453 27.88 -15.00 -31.86
CA ALA A 453 26.51 -14.60 -32.19
C ALA A 453 25.68 -14.31 -30.94
N SER A 454 24.83 -13.32 -31.00
CA SER A 454 23.88 -13.00 -29.93
C SER A 454 22.65 -12.30 -30.52
N PHE A 455 21.55 -12.31 -29.78
CA PHE A 455 20.34 -11.61 -30.22
C PHE A 455 20.58 -10.12 -30.45
N LYS A 456 21.41 -9.49 -29.63
CA LYS A 456 21.76 -8.07 -29.74
C LYS A 456 22.56 -7.76 -31.02
N LEU A 457 23.41 -8.66 -31.47
CA LEU A 457 24.27 -8.44 -32.67
C LEU A 457 23.55 -8.75 -33.98
N ASN A 458 22.79 -9.85 -34.01
CA ASN A 458 22.29 -10.39 -35.28
C ASN A 458 20.91 -11.06 -35.19
N GLY A 459 20.20 -10.86 -34.07
CA GLY A 459 18.90 -11.51 -33.86
C GLY A 459 18.98 -13.02 -34.00
N GLU A 460 18.13 -13.58 -34.82
CA GLU A 460 18.10 -15.04 -35.11
C GLU A 460 18.59 -15.34 -36.55
N ALA A 461 19.41 -14.47 -37.15
CA ALA A 461 19.91 -14.68 -38.51
C ALA A 461 21.11 -15.64 -38.58
N LYS A 462 21.98 -15.63 -37.57
CA LYS A 462 23.19 -16.45 -37.46
C LYS A 462 23.33 -16.99 -36.03
N PHE A 463 24.00 -18.15 -35.87
CA PHE A 463 24.15 -18.81 -34.57
C PHE A 463 25.59 -19.35 -34.40
N ASP A 464 26.12 -19.25 -33.17
CA ASP A 464 27.14 -20.20 -32.73
C ASP A 464 26.48 -21.35 -31.94
N CYS A 465 27.28 -22.23 -31.41
CA CYS A 465 26.76 -23.44 -30.72
C CYS A 465 25.98 -23.11 -29.44
N SER A 466 26.53 -22.24 -28.61
CA SER A 466 25.91 -21.88 -27.31
C SER A 466 24.74 -20.93 -27.47
N TYR A 467 24.80 -19.98 -28.37
CA TYR A 467 23.65 -19.10 -28.65
C TYR A 467 22.45 -19.86 -29.21
N LEU A 468 22.68 -20.89 -30.03
CA LEU A 468 21.59 -21.73 -30.52
C LEU A 468 20.82 -22.43 -29.40
N THR A 469 21.55 -23.06 -28.49
CA THR A 469 20.96 -23.76 -27.34
C THR A 469 20.30 -22.77 -26.36
N GLU A 470 20.96 -21.65 -26.07
CA GLU A 470 20.41 -20.55 -25.28
C GLU A 470 19.10 -20.04 -25.85
N ARG A 471 19.05 -19.80 -27.17
CA ARG A 471 17.86 -19.27 -27.84
C ARG A 471 16.68 -20.20 -27.76
N ILE A 472 16.89 -21.51 -27.93
CA ILE A 472 15.81 -22.51 -27.82
C ILE A 472 15.27 -22.56 -26.40
N TYR A 473 16.14 -22.59 -25.38
CA TYR A 473 15.73 -22.61 -23.99
C TYR A 473 15.08 -21.28 -23.54
N SER A 474 15.55 -20.15 -24.10
CA SER A 474 14.95 -18.85 -23.78
C SER A 474 13.49 -18.73 -24.23
N LYS A 475 13.07 -19.46 -25.30
CA LYS A 475 11.66 -19.49 -25.76
C LYS A 475 10.68 -20.02 -24.70
N ILE A 476 11.19 -20.74 -23.73
CA ILE A 476 10.40 -21.25 -22.59
C ILE A 476 10.90 -20.65 -21.26
N GLY A 477 11.57 -19.50 -21.30
CA GLY A 477 12.00 -18.79 -20.10
C GLY A 477 13.10 -19.47 -19.27
N VAL A 478 13.83 -20.43 -19.84
CA VAL A 478 14.90 -21.13 -19.11
C VAL A 478 16.24 -20.50 -19.44
N ALA A 479 16.86 -19.88 -18.44
CA ALA A 479 18.22 -19.33 -18.56
C ALA A 479 19.26 -20.43 -18.36
N ILE A 480 20.07 -20.70 -19.39
CA ILE A 480 21.10 -21.76 -19.33
C ILE A 480 22.55 -21.22 -19.34
N GLY A 481 22.71 -19.91 -19.55
CA GLY A 481 24.00 -19.26 -19.72
C GLY A 481 24.36 -19.03 -21.17
N HIS A 482 25.19 -18.03 -21.43
CA HIS A 482 25.54 -17.57 -22.80
C HIS A 482 26.64 -18.39 -23.44
N THR A 483 27.61 -18.86 -22.69
CA THR A 483 28.76 -19.65 -23.24
C THR A 483 28.57 -21.15 -22.99
N ALA A 484 29.14 -21.98 -23.83
CA ALA A 484 29.12 -23.44 -23.67
C ALA A 484 29.62 -23.88 -22.29
N LYS A 485 30.64 -23.19 -21.75
CA LYS A 485 31.16 -23.44 -20.41
C LYS A 485 30.13 -23.14 -19.34
N GLN A 486 29.53 -21.97 -19.37
CA GLN A 486 28.42 -21.62 -18.41
C GLN A 486 27.30 -22.64 -18.49
N GLN A 487 26.93 -23.08 -19.69
CA GLN A 487 25.91 -24.10 -19.89
C GLN A 487 26.34 -25.47 -19.34
N PHE A 488 27.61 -25.80 -19.37
CA PHE A 488 28.12 -27.02 -18.76
C PHE A 488 28.09 -26.92 -17.21
N ASP A 489 28.60 -25.82 -16.68
CA ASP A 489 28.77 -25.63 -15.23
C ASP A 489 27.40 -25.50 -14.50
N ASN A 490 26.41 -24.85 -15.11
CA ASN A 490 25.11 -24.62 -14.51
C ASN A 490 24.12 -25.78 -14.64
N GLY A 491 24.33 -26.71 -15.58
CA GLY A 491 23.40 -27.81 -15.83
C GLY A 491 23.66 -29.04 -14.90
N LYS A 492 22.60 -29.81 -14.62
CA LYS A 492 22.69 -31.05 -13.87
C LYS A 492 23.30 -32.14 -14.74
N ALA A 493 24.31 -32.83 -14.26
CA ALA A 493 24.94 -33.97 -14.96
C ALA A 493 23.94 -35.09 -15.27
N VAL A 494 24.08 -35.72 -16.45
CA VAL A 494 23.22 -36.78 -16.96
C VAL A 494 24.10 -37.88 -17.53
N GLU A 495 23.77 -39.12 -17.22
CA GLU A 495 24.41 -40.32 -17.81
C GLU A 495 23.89 -40.57 -19.23
N LEU A 496 24.72 -41.17 -20.06
CA LEU A 496 24.40 -41.40 -21.47
C LEU A 496 23.15 -42.23 -21.67
N ASP A 497 22.92 -43.21 -20.79
CA ASP A 497 21.76 -44.12 -20.86
C ASP A 497 20.42 -43.44 -20.46
N ASP A 498 20.48 -42.23 -19.80
CA ASP A 498 19.31 -41.45 -19.40
C ASP A 498 19.10 -40.22 -20.28
N LEU A 499 19.69 -40.15 -21.44
CA LEU A 499 19.54 -39.00 -22.35
C LEU A 499 18.08 -38.77 -22.78
N LYS A 500 17.62 -37.54 -22.67
CA LYS A 500 16.26 -37.10 -23.07
C LYS A 500 16.33 -35.89 -23.99
N PRO A 501 15.27 -35.67 -24.80
CA PRO A 501 15.20 -34.46 -25.59
C PRO A 501 15.39 -33.21 -24.70
N GLY A 502 16.26 -32.33 -25.15
CA GLY A 502 16.69 -31.12 -24.45
C GLY A 502 18.03 -31.26 -23.72
N ASP A 503 18.55 -32.47 -23.47
CA ASP A 503 19.85 -32.60 -22.87
C ASP A 503 20.94 -32.00 -23.77
N LEU A 504 21.89 -31.32 -23.15
CA LEU A 504 23.00 -30.70 -23.85
C LEU A 504 24.22 -31.62 -23.74
N LEU A 505 24.83 -31.87 -24.88
CA LEU A 505 26.07 -32.66 -25.00
C LEU A 505 27.25 -31.72 -25.21
N PHE A 506 28.37 -31.96 -24.56
CA PHE A 506 29.52 -31.07 -24.56
C PHE A 506 30.82 -31.80 -24.91
N TYR A 507 31.71 -31.11 -25.62
CA TYR A 507 33.09 -31.53 -25.75
C TYR A 507 34.07 -30.34 -25.68
N SER A 508 35.33 -30.57 -25.37
CA SER A 508 36.34 -29.54 -25.39
C SER A 508 36.68 -29.17 -26.83
N GLY A 509 36.71 -27.83 -27.09
CA GLY A 509 37.07 -27.31 -28.41
C GLY A 509 38.59 -27.37 -28.67
N HIS A 510 38.99 -27.90 -29.82
CA HIS A 510 40.31 -27.70 -30.40
C HIS A 510 40.18 -26.68 -31.52
N TRP A 511 40.27 -25.41 -31.18
CA TRP A 511 40.33 -24.34 -32.20
C TRP A 511 41.80 -23.92 -32.32
N ASP A 512 42.36 -23.89 -33.52
CA ASP A 512 43.73 -23.45 -33.77
C ASP A 512 44.05 -22.01 -33.36
N LYS A 513 43.03 -21.29 -32.83
CA LYS A 513 43.08 -19.87 -32.43
C LYS A 513 42.75 -19.58 -30.95
N ILE A 514 42.50 -20.60 -30.11
CA ILE A 514 42.28 -20.40 -28.67
C ILE A 514 43.63 -20.46 -27.94
N SER A 515 43.83 -19.53 -26.99
CA SER A 515 45.09 -19.45 -26.21
C SER A 515 45.42 -20.77 -25.52
N ALA A 516 46.70 -21.00 -25.28
CA ALA A 516 47.20 -22.25 -24.65
C ALA A 516 46.60 -22.49 -23.25
N SER A 517 46.08 -21.47 -22.59
CA SER A 517 45.38 -21.54 -21.29
C SER A 517 43.98 -22.19 -21.36
N ASP A 518 43.34 -22.17 -22.53
CA ASP A 518 41.98 -22.71 -22.70
C ASP A 518 41.94 -24.13 -23.31
N ARG A 519 43.09 -24.76 -23.49
CA ARG A 519 43.17 -26.13 -23.97
C ARG A 519 42.65 -27.10 -22.92
N GLY A 520 41.49 -27.65 -23.17
CA GLY A 520 40.82 -28.63 -22.29
C GLY A 520 39.53 -28.16 -21.67
N ASP A 521 39.17 -26.88 -21.85
CA ASP A 521 37.88 -26.34 -21.40
C ASP A 521 36.74 -26.59 -22.41
N ILE A 522 35.50 -26.44 -21.96
CA ILE A 522 34.32 -26.68 -22.78
C ILE A 522 34.27 -25.67 -23.94
N GLY A 523 34.31 -26.20 -25.15
CA GLY A 523 34.37 -25.37 -26.38
C GLY A 523 33.17 -25.52 -27.30
N HIS A 524 32.38 -26.56 -27.15
CA HIS A 524 31.22 -26.81 -28.03
C HIS A 524 30.06 -27.47 -27.30
N VAL A 525 28.85 -27.19 -27.79
CA VAL A 525 27.60 -27.73 -27.28
C VAL A 525 26.65 -28.09 -28.40
N GLY A 526 25.93 -29.19 -28.25
CA GLY A 526 24.78 -29.60 -29.07
C GLY A 526 23.61 -30.04 -28.19
N MET A 527 22.42 -29.97 -28.72
CA MET A 527 21.17 -30.28 -28.01
C MET A 527 20.55 -31.57 -28.57
N VAL A 528 20.27 -32.56 -27.73
CA VAL A 528 19.49 -33.74 -28.08
C VAL A 528 18.06 -33.31 -28.42
N VAL A 529 17.60 -33.60 -29.62
CA VAL A 529 16.23 -33.21 -30.07
C VAL A 529 15.28 -34.39 -30.00
N SER A 530 15.71 -35.55 -30.47
CA SER A 530 14.90 -36.78 -30.38
C SER A 530 15.77 -38.00 -30.69
N GLY A 531 15.69 -39.05 -29.86
CA GLY A 531 16.46 -40.27 -30.05
C GLY A 531 17.94 -40.00 -30.27
N ASN A 532 18.54 -40.44 -31.39
CA ASN A 532 19.90 -40.23 -31.76
C ASN A 532 20.21 -38.91 -32.48
N LYS A 533 19.24 -37.93 -32.53
CA LYS A 533 19.44 -36.65 -33.22
C LYS A 533 19.87 -35.55 -32.28
N VAL A 534 20.98 -34.89 -32.62
CA VAL A 534 21.50 -33.71 -31.93
C VAL A 534 21.46 -32.50 -32.86
N LEU A 535 20.96 -31.38 -32.40
CA LEU A 535 21.03 -30.08 -33.10
C LEU A 535 22.30 -29.35 -32.65
N GLU A 536 23.10 -28.86 -33.57
CA GLU A 536 24.26 -28.06 -33.30
C GLU A 536 24.44 -26.96 -34.32
N SER A 537 25.21 -25.91 -33.98
CA SER A 537 25.75 -24.97 -34.95
C SER A 537 27.27 -25.06 -34.96
N SER A 538 27.83 -25.42 -36.08
CA SER A 538 29.27 -25.68 -36.18
C SER A 538 29.84 -25.31 -37.55
N GLU A 539 31.11 -24.90 -37.61
CA GLU A 539 31.91 -24.74 -38.83
C GLU A 539 32.77 -26.00 -39.12
N TYR A 540 32.87 -26.94 -38.20
CA TYR A 540 33.71 -28.11 -38.27
C TYR A 540 32.94 -29.39 -38.06
N ASP A 541 33.43 -30.47 -38.60
CA ASP A 541 32.95 -31.83 -38.37
C ASP A 541 34.09 -32.71 -37.92
N TYR A 542 33.83 -33.64 -36.98
CA TYR A 542 34.84 -34.61 -36.54
C TYR A 542 34.83 -35.79 -37.48
N ASP A 543 35.96 -36.02 -38.16
CA ASP A 543 36.14 -37.15 -39.06
C ASP A 543 36.71 -38.33 -38.25
N LYS A 544 35.87 -39.35 -37.99
CA LYS A 544 36.23 -40.58 -37.25
C LYS A 544 37.35 -41.40 -37.88
N LYS A 545 37.57 -41.29 -39.22
CA LYS A 545 38.60 -42.05 -39.92
C LYS A 545 39.97 -41.44 -39.75
N THR A 546 40.06 -40.12 -39.73
CA THR A 546 41.30 -39.41 -39.66
C THR A 546 41.63 -38.94 -38.24
N GLY A 547 40.66 -38.95 -37.31
CA GLY A 547 40.81 -38.40 -35.95
C GLY A 547 40.95 -36.88 -35.88
N HIS A 548 40.66 -36.17 -36.98
CA HIS A 548 40.83 -34.71 -37.09
C HIS A 548 39.51 -33.98 -37.38
N TYR A 549 39.46 -32.69 -37.01
CA TYR A 549 38.36 -31.82 -37.36
C TYR A 549 38.54 -31.28 -38.82
N LYS A 550 37.52 -31.46 -39.61
CA LYS A 550 37.47 -30.94 -41.00
C LYS A 550 36.54 -29.73 -41.06
N LYS A 551 37.06 -28.64 -41.65
CA LYS A 551 36.20 -27.45 -41.90
C LYS A 551 35.17 -27.80 -42.95
N LEU A 552 33.92 -27.43 -42.66
CA LEU A 552 32.78 -27.63 -43.58
C LEU A 552 32.83 -26.57 -44.69
N LYS A 553 32.35 -26.93 -45.87
CA LYS A 553 32.18 -25.97 -47.00
C LYS A 553 31.20 -24.86 -46.65
N SER A 554 30.17 -25.13 -45.87
CA SER A 554 29.22 -24.19 -45.29
C SER A 554 28.95 -24.56 -43.83
N GLY A 555 29.45 -23.76 -42.87
CA GLY A 555 29.17 -23.93 -41.45
C GLY A 555 27.76 -23.40 -41.13
N GLY A 556 27.13 -23.99 -40.13
CA GLY A 556 25.79 -23.52 -39.69
C GLY A 556 25.05 -24.55 -38.85
N VAL A 557 23.77 -24.28 -38.66
CA VAL A 557 22.86 -25.11 -37.86
C VAL A 557 22.48 -26.36 -38.64
N ARG A 558 22.72 -27.54 -38.00
CA ARG A 558 22.49 -28.85 -38.62
C ARG A 558 22.11 -29.90 -37.58
N PHE A 559 21.63 -31.03 -38.05
CA PHE A 559 21.52 -32.22 -37.22
C PHE A 559 22.77 -33.11 -37.36
N THR A 560 23.19 -33.63 -36.22
CA THR A 560 24.22 -34.68 -36.10
C THR A 560 23.67 -35.81 -35.22
N SER A 561 24.49 -36.85 -34.90
CA SER A 561 24.05 -37.93 -34.01
C SER A 561 24.67 -37.80 -32.60
N VAL A 562 24.00 -38.39 -31.61
CA VAL A 562 24.55 -38.54 -30.23
C VAL A 562 25.90 -39.21 -30.29
N GLU A 563 26.06 -40.27 -31.12
CA GLU A 563 27.32 -41.02 -31.30
C GLU A 563 28.45 -40.14 -31.85
N ASN A 564 28.17 -39.13 -32.67
CA ASN A 564 29.17 -38.18 -33.13
C ASN A 564 29.74 -37.33 -32.01
N PHE A 565 28.91 -37.01 -30.99
CA PHE A 565 29.37 -36.33 -29.78
C PHE A 565 30.14 -37.29 -28.84
N THR A 566 29.53 -38.43 -28.51
CA THR A 566 30.05 -39.37 -27.50
C THR A 566 31.32 -40.11 -27.96
N ASN A 567 31.45 -40.39 -29.26
CA ASN A 567 32.67 -40.98 -29.83
C ASN A 567 33.80 -39.95 -30.08
N ASN A 568 33.54 -38.68 -29.83
CA ASN A 568 34.59 -37.67 -29.86
C ASN A 568 35.51 -37.81 -28.65
N PRO A 569 36.84 -38.01 -28.83
CA PRO A 569 37.78 -38.13 -27.70
C PRO A 569 37.76 -36.98 -26.70
N SER A 570 37.26 -35.85 -27.12
CA SER A 570 37.11 -34.62 -26.30
C SER A 570 35.77 -34.51 -25.60
N TYR A 571 34.91 -35.53 -25.62
CA TYR A 571 33.62 -35.51 -24.95
C TYR A 571 33.76 -35.26 -23.45
N LYS A 572 32.95 -34.41 -22.87
CA LYS A 572 33.01 -33.95 -21.46
C LYS A 572 31.74 -34.28 -20.64
N GLY A 573 30.70 -34.79 -21.29
CA GLY A 573 29.49 -35.21 -20.60
C GLY A 573 28.25 -34.48 -21.08
N ALA A 574 27.11 -34.85 -20.48
CA ALA A 574 25.81 -34.26 -20.76
C ALA A 574 25.26 -33.43 -19.58
N ARG A 575 24.41 -32.49 -19.87
CA ARG A 575 23.74 -31.65 -18.86
C ARG A 575 22.25 -31.51 -19.17
N ARG A 576 21.42 -31.49 -18.10
CA ARG A 576 19.98 -31.33 -18.16
C ARG A 576 19.55 -30.07 -17.39
N TYR A 577 18.63 -29.29 -17.96
CA TYR A 577 18.05 -28.10 -17.35
C TYR A 577 16.58 -28.31 -16.99
N ILE A 578 15.85 -29.10 -17.78
CA ILE A 578 14.45 -29.44 -17.51
C ILE A 578 14.23 -30.93 -17.70
N THR A 579 13.26 -31.49 -16.98
CA THR A 579 13.00 -32.91 -17.00
C THR A 579 12.16 -33.37 -18.21
N SER A 580 11.37 -32.48 -18.80
CA SER A 580 10.52 -32.76 -19.95
C SER A 580 10.06 -31.47 -20.63
N PHE A 581 9.98 -31.47 -21.95
CA PHE A 581 9.35 -30.43 -22.76
C PHE A 581 7.85 -30.68 -23.01
N ASN A 582 7.33 -31.80 -22.52
CA ASN A 582 5.94 -32.12 -22.72
C ASN A 582 5.03 -31.22 -21.88
N HIS A 583 3.92 -30.79 -22.45
CA HIS A 583 2.92 -29.96 -21.80
C HIS A 583 3.44 -28.58 -21.36
N ILE A 584 4.39 -28.01 -22.12
CA ILE A 584 4.80 -26.61 -21.97
C ILE A 584 4.10 -25.77 -23.05
N ILE A 585 3.51 -24.67 -22.64
CA ILE A 585 3.08 -23.60 -23.54
C ILE A 585 4.18 -22.55 -23.52
N ALA A 586 4.79 -22.27 -24.67
CA ALA A 586 5.70 -21.15 -24.83
C ALA A 586 4.90 -19.85 -24.90
N ILE A 587 5.26 -18.91 -24.04
CA ILE A 587 4.59 -17.62 -23.93
C ILE A 587 5.56 -16.51 -24.33
N THR A 588 5.12 -15.66 -25.22
CA THR A 588 5.74 -14.37 -25.51
C THR A 588 4.90 -13.29 -24.85
N CYS A 589 5.46 -12.62 -23.84
CA CYS A 589 4.74 -11.56 -23.15
C CYS A 589 4.66 -10.32 -24.05
N PRO A 590 3.47 -9.68 -24.15
CA PRO A 590 3.37 -8.43 -24.87
C PRO A 590 4.08 -7.33 -24.08
N TRP A 591 4.64 -6.35 -24.79
CA TRP A 591 5.47 -5.30 -24.20
C TRP A 591 4.75 -4.44 -23.14
N TRP A 592 3.41 -4.42 -23.16
CA TRP A 592 2.61 -3.70 -22.15
C TRP A 592 2.37 -4.49 -20.85
N ARG A 593 2.73 -5.79 -20.81
CA ARG A 593 2.63 -6.64 -19.61
C ARG A 593 4.00 -6.83 -18.97
N GLY A 594 4.61 -5.72 -18.54
CA GLY A 594 5.89 -5.73 -17.84
C GLY A 594 5.82 -6.28 -16.41
N ASP A 595 4.63 -6.52 -15.90
CA ASP A 595 4.32 -7.21 -14.64
C ASP A 595 4.57 -8.73 -14.74
N VAL A 596 4.44 -9.33 -15.92
CA VAL A 596 4.59 -10.77 -16.14
C VAL A 596 6.07 -11.11 -16.41
N THR A 597 6.77 -11.54 -15.37
CA THR A 597 8.22 -11.76 -15.38
C THR A 597 8.64 -13.19 -15.08
N ILE A 598 7.81 -13.94 -14.37
CA ILE A 598 8.05 -15.34 -13.97
C ILE A 598 6.83 -16.22 -14.31
N GLU A 599 7.01 -17.53 -14.24
CA GLU A 599 5.95 -18.50 -14.56
C GLU A 599 4.72 -18.35 -13.65
N GLN A 600 4.91 -17.95 -12.40
CA GLN A 600 3.83 -17.77 -11.43
C GLN A 600 2.88 -16.62 -11.83
N ASP A 601 3.39 -15.57 -12.46
CA ASP A 601 2.55 -14.49 -12.99
C ASP A 601 1.59 -15.02 -14.07
N LEU A 602 2.02 -16.05 -14.83
CA LEU A 602 1.14 -16.73 -15.79
C LEU A 602 0.09 -17.62 -15.11
N TYR A 603 0.33 -18.10 -13.88
CA TYR A 603 -0.70 -18.83 -13.11
C TYR A 603 -1.86 -17.91 -12.74
N GLU A 604 -1.57 -16.67 -12.39
CA GLU A 604 -2.57 -15.64 -12.15
C GLU A 604 -3.42 -15.37 -13.41
N GLU A 605 -2.76 -15.16 -14.56
CA GLU A 605 -3.49 -14.99 -15.83
C GLU A 605 -4.34 -16.22 -16.18
N ALA A 606 -3.83 -17.42 -15.94
CA ALA A 606 -4.59 -18.64 -16.15
C ALA A 606 -5.79 -18.76 -15.20
N ALA A 607 -5.64 -18.34 -13.93
CA ALA A 607 -6.73 -18.31 -12.97
C ALA A 607 -7.82 -17.30 -13.35
N LYS A 608 -7.44 -16.11 -13.85
CA LYS A 608 -8.38 -15.12 -14.41
C LYS A 608 -9.16 -15.67 -15.60
N ILE A 609 -8.49 -16.38 -16.53
CA ILE A 609 -9.14 -17.00 -17.70
C ILE A 609 -10.06 -18.16 -17.29
N PHE A 610 -9.68 -18.93 -16.30
CA PHE A 610 -10.48 -20.02 -15.76
C PHE A 610 -11.69 -19.48 -14.99
N GLY A 611 -11.53 -18.38 -14.27
CA GLY A 611 -12.46 -17.75 -13.34
C GLY A 611 -12.18 -18.24 -11.91
N TYR A 612 -11.84 -17.33 -11.00
CA TYR A 612 -11.57 -17.64 -9.59
C TYR A 612 -12.76 -18.32 -8.92
N GLU A 613 -13.98 -17.94 -9.31
CA GLU A 613 -15.25 -18.51 -8.85
C GLU A 613 -15.41 -20.00 -9.18
N ASN A 614 -14.69 -20.50 -10.18
CA ASN A 614 -14.70 -21.90 -10.59
C ASN A 614 -13.67 -22.77 -9.84
N ILE A 615 -12.80 -22.15 -9.03
CA ILE A 615 -11.82 -22.88 -8.21
C ILE A 615 -12.52 -23.33 -6.92
N PRO A 616 -12.65 -24.66 -6.67
CA PRO A 616 -13.35 -25.13 -5.49
C PRO A 616 -12.58 -24.81 -4.22
N ALA A 617 -13.28 -24.31 -3.22
CA ALA A 617 -12.70 -24.13 -1.89
C ALA A 617 -12.34 -25.48 -1.28
N THR A 618 -11.11 -25.65 -0.86
CA THR A 618 -10.61 -26.87 -0.21
C THR A 618 -10.03 -26.54 1.16
N LEU A 619 -10.32 -27.39 2.14
CA LEU A 619 -9.66 -27.27 3.44
C LEU A 619 -8.20 -27.74 3.32
N PRO A 620 -7.23 -26.99 3.87
CA PRO A 620 -5.86 -27.43 3.90
C PRO A 620 -5.74 -28.70 4.75
N GLN A 621 -5.13 -29.73 4.19
CA GLN A 621 -4.77 -30.95 4.95
C GLN A 621 -3.48 -30.67 5.73
N LEU A 622 -3.64 -30.09 6.90
CA LEU A 622 -2.53 -29.90 7.84
C LEU A 622 -2.49 -31.10 8.80
N PRO A 623 -1.32 -31.65 9.10
CA PRO A 623 -1.20 -32.59 10.22
C PRO A 623 -1.70 -31.89 11.49
N PRO A 624 -2.43 -32.58 12.38
CA PRO A 624 -2.84 -32.00 13.63
C PRO A 624 -1.58 -31.57 14.38
N THR A 625 -1.36 -30.27 14.43
CA THR A 625 -0.26 -29.72 15.21
C THR A 625 -0.70 -29.70 16.67
N GLN A 626 0.06 -30.33 17.56
CA GLN A 626 -0.10 -30.19 19.00
C GLN A 626 0.38 -28.82 19.53
N THR A 627 0.48 -27.83 18.67
CA THR A 627 0.78 -26.47 19.08
C THR A 627 -0.46 -25.89 19.76
N GLY A 628 -0.57 -26.12 21.06
CA GLY A 628 -1.48 -25.32 21.90
C GLY A 628 -1.14 -23.84 21.79
N LEU A 629 -2.07 -22.99 22.18
CA LEU A 629 -1.82 -21.56 22.31
C LEU A 629 -0.59 -21.33 23.22
N HIS A 630 0.20 -20.32 22.90
CA HIS A 630 1.36 -19.95 23.70
C HIS A 630 0.93 -19.72 25.16
N GLN A 631 1.66 -20.28 26.14
CA GLN A 631 1.28 -20.25 27.55
C GLN A 631 0.97 -18.84 28.05
N LEU A 632 1.75 -17.85 27.64
CA LEU A 632 1.47 -16.44 27.96
C LEU A 632 0.09 -15.99 27.49
N VAL A 633 -0.35 -16.39 26.30
CA VAL A 633 -1.67 -16.00 25.76
C VAL A 633 -2.78 -16.59 26.62
N LEU A 634 -2.68 -17.88 26.96
CA LEU A 634 -3.66 -18.55 27.84
C LEU A 634 -3.75 -17.89 29.21
N ARG A 635 -2.60 -17.48 29.78
CA ARG A 635 -2.56 -16.80 31.07
C ARG A 635 -3.15 -15.40 31.03
N LEU A 636 -2.86 -14.65 29.96
CA LEU A 636 -3.46 -13.33 29.73
C LEU A 636 -4.98 -13.44 29.55
N ASP A 637 -5.47 -14.46 28.85
CA ASP A 637 -6.91 -14.69 28.69
C ASP A 637 -7.56 -15.07 30.03
N GLY A 638 -6.92 -15.93 30.81
CA GLY A 638 -7.38 -16.24 32.16
C GLY A 638 -7.41 -15.02 33.10
N LEU A 639 -6.51 -14.08 32.92
CA LEU A 639 -6.52 -12.81 33.65
C LEU A 639 -7.67 -11.91 33.21
N ARG A 640 -7.94 -11.82 31.85
CA ARG A 640 -9.10 -11.09 31.31
C ARG A 640 -10.42 -11.62 31.86
N GLU A 641 -10.63 -12.93 31.73
CA GLU A 641 -11.84 -13.58 32.26
C GLU A 641 -12.07 -13.29 33.74
N TYR A 642 -11.00 -13.33 34.50
CA TYR A 642 -11.08 -13.00 35.92
C TYR A 642 -11.51 -11.56 36.17
N LEU A 643 -10.90 -10.59 35.48
CA LEU A 643 -11.24 -9.17 35.64
C LEU A 643 -12.68 -8.86 35.19
N VAL A 644 -13.14 -9.50 34.13
CA VAL A 644 -14.54 -9.42 33.67
C VAL A 644 -15.47 -10.00 34.77
N SER A 645 -15.11 -11.13 35.42
CA SER A 645 -15.89 -11.73 36.50
C SER A 645 -15.99 -10.83 37.74
N GLN A 646 -15.03 -9.89 37.90
CA GLN A 646 -15.08 -8.86 38.94
C GLN A 646 -15.91 -7.64 38.57
N GLY A 647 -16.61 -7.66 37.42
CA GLY A 647 -17.52 -6.60 36.98
C GLY A 647 -16.80 -5.43 36.30
N LEU A 648 -15.58 -5.62 35.80
CA LEU A 648 -14.85 -4.62 35.04
C LEU A 648 -15.13 -4.74 33.53
N PHE A 649 -15.13 -3.62 32.86
CA PHE A 649 -15.23 -3.58 31.42
C PHE A 649 -13.84 -3.55 30.77
N GLU A 650 -13.57 -4.48 29.86
CA GLU A 650 -12.35 -4.42 29.05
C GLU A 650 -12.44 -3.30 28.02
N ILE A 651 -11.35 -2.55 27.89
CA ILE A 651 -11.19 -1.54 26.86
C ILE A 651 -9.91 -1.78 26.09
N MET A 652 -9.91 -1.36 24.84
CA MET A 652 -8.73 -1.34 23.98
C MET A 652 -8.53 0.07 23.44
N THR A 653 -7.38 0.64 23.72
CA THR A 653 -7.06 2.01 23.35
C THR A 653 -5.85 2.06 22.42
N TYR A 654 -5.71 3.14 21.65
CA TYR A 654 -4.55 3.33 20.80
C TYR A 654 -3.26 3.47 21.60
N SER A 655 -2.19 2.92 21.03
CA SER A 655 -0.84 3.07 21.61
C SER A 655 -0.24 4.46 21.45
N PHE A 656 -0.89 5.33 20.69
CA PHE A 656 -0.43 6.68 20.40
C PHE A 656 -0.99 7.69 21.40
N VAL A 657 -0.16 8.67 21.74
CA VAL A 657 -0.50 9.77 22.65
C VAL A 657 0.05 11.09 22.13
N SER A 658 -0.57 12.20 22.54
CA SER A 658 -0.09 13.54 22.20
C SER A 658 0.96 14.03 23.18
N GLN A 659 1.83 14.94 22.73
CA GLN A 659 2.75 15.66 23.59
C GLN A 659 2.04 16.36 24.75
N LYS A 660 0.86 16.93 24.50
CA LYS A 660 0.03 17.60 25.48
C LYS A 660 -0.36 16.66 26.64
N ASN A 661 -0.75 15.42 26.32
CA ASN A 661 -1.14 14.43 27.31
C ASN A 661 0.07 13.93 28.13
N ILE A 662 1.24 13.77 27.49
CA ILE A 662 2.49 13.41 28.18
C ILE A 662 2.83 14.45 29.23
N ARG A 663 2.86 15.71 28.85
CA ARG A 663 3.17 16.84 29.77
C ARG A 663 2.15 16.99 30.88
N ALA A 664 0.85 16.85 30.58
CA ALA A 664 -0.21 16.92 31.58
C ALA A 664 -0.12 15.79 32.61
N SER A 665 0.46 14.67 32.24
CA SER A 665 0.68 13.51 33.11
C SER A 665 2.02 13.58 33.87
N GLY A 666 2.74 14.69 33.86
CA GLY A 666 4.03 14.83 34.54
C GLY A 666 5.11 13.86 34.03
N LEU A 667 4.94 13.35 32.80
CA LEU A 667 5.90 12.43 32.17
C LEU A 667 6.88 13.20 31.30
N GLU A 668 8.12 12.77 31.29
CA GLU A 668 9.15 13.38 30.44
C GLU A 668 9.01 12.94 28.98
N GLU A 669 8.88 13.92 28.10
CA GLU A 669 8.80 13.69 26.65
C GLU A 669 10.04 12.96 26.09
N ALA A 670 11.21 13.26 26.67
CA ALA A 670 12.48 12.64 26.25
C ALA A 670 12.50 11.12 26.38
N ASN A 671 11.71 10.55 27.26
CA ASN A 671 11.61 9.11 27.51
C ASN A 671 10.61 8.40 26.58
N HIS A 672 9.88 9.15 25.75
CA HIS A 672 8.90 8.59 24.81
C HIS A 672 9.48 8.41 23.41
N LEU A 673 9.01 7.40 22.72
CA LEU A 673 9.33 7.16 21.32
C LEU A 673 8.45 8.05 20.44
N LYS A 674 9.07 8.96 19.69
CA LYS A 674 8.38 9.84 18.75
C LYS A 674 8.19 9.14 17.40
N VAL A 675 7.00 9.25 16.81
CA VAL A 675 6.70 8.77 15.46
C VAL A 675 7.27 9.77 14.43
N ILE A 676 7.94 9.28 13.40
CA ILE A 676 8.63 10.14 12.40
C ILE A 676 7.62 10.93 11.56
N ASN A 677 6.50 10.31 11.20
CA ASN A 677 5.45 10.89 10.35
C ASN A 677 4.07 10.58 10.95
N PRO A 678 3.68 11.22 12.06
CA PRO A 678 2.41 10.95 12.71
C PRO A 678 1.23 11.39 11.84
N LEU A 679 0.13 10.68 11.94
CA LEU A 679 -1.12 11.01 11.22
C LEU A 679 -1.75 12.31 11.74
N SER A 680 -1.58 12.60 13.02
CA SER A 680 -2.07 13.83 13.66
C SER A 680 -1.22 14.20 14.87
N ILE A 681 -1.39 15.43 15.38
CA ILE A 681 -0.73 15.93 16.60
C ILE A 681 -1.12 15.10 17.85
N GLU A 682 -2.30 14.49 17.84
CA GLU A 682 -2.77 13.62 18.91
C GLU A 682 -2.07 12.26 18.94
N GLN A 683 -1.33 11.91 17.88
CA GLN A 683 -0.71 10.59 17.66
C GLN A 683 0.82 10.66 17.47
N GLU A 684 1.48 11.66 18.04
CA GLU A 684 2.92 11.90 17.82
C GLU A 684 3.84 10.94 18.56
N TYR A 685 3.42 10.33 19.66
CA TYR A 685 4.27 9.52 20.53
C TYR A 685 3.64 8.17 20.85
N LEU A 686 4.49 7.16 21.07
CA LEU A 686 4.05 5.89 21.68
C LEU A 686 3.94 6.06 23.20
N ARG A 687 2.88 5.51 23.80
CA ARG A 687 2.61 5.62 25.23
C ARG A 687 3.61 4.83 26.07
N SER A 688 4.09 5.42 27.16
CA SER A 688 4.89 4.77 28.21
C SER A 688 4.03 4.29 29.39
N SER A 689 2.78 4.76 29.47
CA SER A 689 1.76 4.38 30.45
C SER A 689 0.38 4.38 29.80
N ILE A 690 -0.49 3.49 30.23
CA ILE A 690 -1.86 3.38 29.72
C ILE A 690 -2.77 4.44 30.40
N MET A 691 -2.35 5.08 31.47
CA MET A 691 -3.13 6.06 32.24
C MET A 691 -3.75 7.15 31.36
N MET A 692 -2.98 7.73 30.44
CA MET A 692 -3.44 8.80 29.58
C MET A 692 -4.64 8.38 28.70
N SER A 693 -4.55 7.18 28.16
CA SER A 693 -5.61 6.59 27.33
C SER A 693 -6.87 6.28 28.16
N HIS A 694 -6.71 5.70 29.37
CA HIS A 694 -7.82 5.41 30.27
C HIS A 694 -8.55 6.68 30.71
N LEU A 695 -7.83 7.74 31.07
CA LEU A 695 -8.44 9.01 31.47
C LEU A 695 -9.21 9.65 30.32
N GLN A 696 -8.75 9.47 29.09
CA GLN A 696 -9.50 9.92 27.90
C GLN A 696 -10.79 9.12 27.72
N VAL A 697 -10.76 7.79 27.93
CA VAL A 697 -11.97 6.96 27.87
C VAL A 697 -12.96 7.34 28.98
N VAL A 698 -12.49 7.56 30.21
CA VAL A 698 -13.33 8.05 31.31
C VAL A 698 -14.02 9.35 30.95
N SER A 699 -13.27 10.29 30.35
CA SER A 699 -13.80 11.56 29.90
C SER A 699 -14.87 11.42 28.79
N ASN A 700 -14.59 10.60 27.79
CA ASN A 700 -15.47 10.39 26.64
C ASN A 700 -16.80 9.74 27.06
N ASN A 701 -16.78 8.91 28.10
CA ASN A 701 -17.95 8.15 28.57
C ASN A 701 -18.70 8.82 29.73
N ARG A 702 -18.30 10.03 30.16
CA ARG A 702 -18.91 10.74 31.31
C ARG A 702 -20.42 10.93 31.22
N SER A 703 -20.98 11.01 30.01
CA SER A 703 -22.40 11.24 29.78
C SER A 703 -23.23 9.96 29.64
N TYR A 704 -22.58 8.82 29.42
CA TYR A 704 -23.23 7.55 29.11
C TYR A 704 -23.26 6.57 30.28
N TRP A 705 -22.31 6.68 31.22
CA TRP A 705 -22.12 5.69 32.26
C TRP A 705 -22.73 6.13 33.58
N GLN A 706 -23.15 5.15 34.36
CA GLN A 706 -23.58 5.39 35.72
C GLN A 706 -22.41 5.99 36.53
N LYS A 707 -22.73 6.61 37.67
CA LYS A 707 -21.76 7.31 38.52
C LYS A 707 -20.58 6.45 39.05
N GLN A 708 -20.65 5.13 38.88
CA GLN A 708 -19.62 4.18 39.35
C GLN A 708 -19.42 3.08 38.31
N PHE A 709 -18.19 2.90 37.86
CA PHE A 709 -17.79 1.84 36.93
C PHE A 709 -16.30 1.53 37.06
N GLY A 710 -15.88 0.37 36.54
CA GLY A 710 -14.50 -0.03 36.46
C GLY A 710 -14.08 -0.43 35.05
N LEU A 711 -12.90 -0.05 34.67
CA LEU A 711 -12.28 -0.37 33.39
C LEU A 711 -10.98 -1.11 33.58
N PHE A 712 -10.63 -1.98 32.63
CA PHE A 712 -9.29 -2.53 32.56
C PHE A 712 -8.80 -2.64 31.11
N GLU A 713 -7.49 -2.62 30.94
CA GLU A 713 -6.81 -2.86 29.67
C GLU A 713 -5.55 -3.68 29.90
N LEU A 714 -5.39 -4.75 29.13
CA LEU A 714 -4.16 -5.52 29.01
C LEU A 714 -3.49 -5.18 27.68
N SER A 715 -2.41 -4.41 27.73
CA SER A 715 -1.78 -3.91 26.53
C SER A 715 -0.29 -3.61 26.73
N ARG A 716 0.38 -3.29 25.62
CA ARG A 716 1.81 -2.93 25.66
C ARG A 716 2.01 -1.44 25.87
N VAL A 717 3.10 -1.12 26.54
CA VAL A 717 3.68 0.23 26.61
C VAL A 717 5.11 0.21 26.07
N TYR A 718 5.61 1.39 25.71
CA TYR A 718 6.85 1.54 24.98
C TYR A 718 7.74 2.57 25.66
N HIS A 719 9.00 2.22 25.89
CA HIS A 719 9.98 3.09 26.51
C HIS A 719 11.22 3.20 25.63
N LYS A 720 11.92 4.32 25.69
CA LYS A 720 13.30 4.39 25.22
C LYS A 720 14.20 3.61 26.18
N ASP A 721 15.03 2.74 25.63
CA ASP A 721 16.03 2.01 26.41
C ASP A 721 17.36 2.00 25.65
N SER A 722 18.32 2.80 26.11
CA SER A 722 19.65 2.90 25.52
C SER A 722 20.49 1.62 25.63
N LYS A 723 20.07 0.65 26.46
CA LYS A 723 20.76 -0.64 26.61
C LYS A 723 20.30 -1.67 25.57
N GLN A 724 19.17 -1.47 24.93
CA GLN A 724 18.68 -2.33 23.87
C GLN A 724 19.29 -1.95 22.52
N LYS A 725 19.56 -2.95 21.66
CA LYS A 725 20.20 -2.76 20.35
C LYS A 725 19.42 -1.81 19.42
N ASP A 726 18.11 -1.79 19.54
CA ASP A 726 17.19 -0.93 18.78
C ASP A 726 16.73 0.30 19.57
N GLY A 727 17.23 0.50 20.79
CA GLY A 727 16.89 1.62 21.65
C GLY A 727 15.47 1.62 22.18
N LYS A 728 14.79 0.46 22.18
CA LYS A 728 13.35 0.35 22.52
C LYS A 728 13.11 -0.80 23.50
N GLN A 729 12.19 -0.59 24.42
CA GLN A 729 11.69 -1.62 25.31
C GLN A 729 10.16 -1.65 25.28
N GLU A 730 9.60 -2.84 25.06
CA GLU A 730 8.16 -3.10 25.17
C GLU A 730 7.87 -3.91 26.43
N SER A 731 6.78 -3.61 27.11
CA SER A 731 6.33 -4.40 28.25
C SER A 731 4.81 -4.50 28.31
N TRP A 732 4.32 -5.68 28.70
CA TRP A 732 2.92 -5.85 28.99
C TRP A 732 2.52 -5.16 30.28
N ARG A 733 1.40 -4.45 30.25
CA ARG A 733 0.81 -3.77 31.40
C ARG A 733 -0.65 -4.16 31.57
N LEU A 734 -1.04 -4.32 32.81
CA LEU A 734 -2.43 -4.31 33.22
C LEU A 734 -2.75 -2.94 33.83
N ALA A 735 -3.61 -2.21 33.15
CA ALA A 735 -4.17 -0.97 33.67
C ALA A 735 -5.60 -1.23 34.21
N ILE A 736 -5.89 -0.68 35.35
CA ILE A 736 -7.23 -0.77 36.00
C ILE A 736 -7.63 0.63 36.43
N THR A 737 -8.84 1.05 36.08
CA THR A 737 -9.42 2.32 36.51
C THR A 737 -10.73 2.06 37.24
N SER A 738 -10.89 2.62 38.42
CA SER A 738 -12.14 2.66 39.19
C SER A 738 -12.65 4.08 39.30
N VAL A 739 -13.90 4.30 38.92
CA VAL A 739 -14.55 5.62 38.91
C VAL A 739 -15.69 5.66 39.93
N GLY A 740 -15.79 6.76 40.66
CA GLY A 740 -16.85 7.05 41.61
C GLY A 740 -16.47 6.85 43.05
N ALA A 741 -17.44 6.98 43.97
CA ALA A 741 -17.21 6.96 45.42
C ALA A 741 -16.47 5.68 45.89
N ASN A 742 -15.50 5.88 46.78
CA ASN A 742 -14.63 4.82 47.28
C ASN A 742 -13.79 4.09 46.21
N SER A 743 -13.48 4.74 45.11
CA SER A 743 -12.76 4.16 43.97
C SER A 743 -11.43 3.52 44.41
N THR A 744 -10.68 4.14 45.32
CA THR A 744 -9.40 3.61 45.83
C THR A 744 -9.58 2.33 46.63
N ILE A 745 -10.62 2.25 47.50
CA ILE A 745 -10.89 1.08 48.31
C ILE A 745 -11.28 -0.09 47.39
N LYS A 746 -12.12 0.14 46.40
CA LYS A 746 -12.50 -0.86 45.40
C LYS A 746 -11.29 -1.40 44.64
N LEU A 747 -10.40 -0.50 44.20
CA LEU A 747 -9.18 -0.86 43.49
C LEU A 747 -8.25 -1.70 44.37
N LEU A 748 -8.05 -1.30 45.64
CA LEU A 748 -7.28 -2.08 46.61
C LEU A 748 -7.88 -3.47 46.85
N SER A 749 -9.21 -3.59 47.02
CA SER A 749 -9.89 -4.87 47.15
C SER A 749 -9.65 -5.78 45.94
N LEU A 750 -9.69 -5.22 44.74
CA LEU A 750 -9.42 -5.96 43.52
C LEU A 750 -7.95 -6.44 43.43
N ILE A 751 -6.99 -5.60 43.82
CA ILE A 751 -5.56 -6.00 43.84
C ILE A 751 -5.32 -7.11 44.87
N ARG A 752 -5.97 -7.06 46.03
CA ARG A 752 -5.94 -8.15 47.02
C ARG A 752 -6.54 -9.45 46.46
N SER A 753 -7.67 -9.35 45.76
CA SER A 753 -8.31 -10.49 45.11
C SER A 753 -7.42 -11.11 44.02
N LEU A 754 -6.70 -10.29 43.26
CA LEU A 754 -5.68 -10.76 42.31
C LEU A 754 -4.53 -11.44 43.05
N SER A 755 -4.06 -10.87 44.16
CA SER A 755 -2.98 -11.49 44.95
C SER A 755 -3.38 -12.85 45.50
N GLU A 756 -4.63 -13.02 45.94
CA GLU A 756 -5.16 -14.31 46.35
C GLU A 756 -5.23 -15.29 45.19
N LYS A 757 -5.73 -14.86 44.00
CA LYS A 757 -5.83 -15.71 42.81
C LYS A 757 -4.48 -16.25 42.37
N TYR A 758 -3.47 -15.41 42.37
CA TYR A 758 -2.13 -15.75 41.86
C TYR A 758 -1.12 -16.07 42.97
N SER A 759 -1.58 -16.11 44.23
CA SER A 759 -0.75 -16.40 45.40
C SER A 759 0.46 -15.46 45.54
N TRP A 760 0.22 -14.15 45.34
CA TRP A 760 1.24 -13.12 45.50
C TRP A 760 1.54 -12.87 46.98
N ASN A 761 2.81 -12.75 47.30
CA ASN A 761 3.21 -12.14 48.57
C ASN A 761 3.14 -10.61 48.44
N LEU A 762 1.91 -10.09 48.56
CA LEU A 762 1.57 -8.70 48.27
C LEU A 762 1.95 -7.77 49.41
N ARG A 763 2.67 -6.72 49.12
CA ARG A 763 2.87 -5.55 50.00
C ARG A 763 2.42 -4.29 49.27
N ILE A 764 1.76 -3.39 49.99
CA ILE A 764 1.34 -2.07 49.53
C ILE A 764 2.15 -1.05 50.31
N VAL A 765 3.08 -0.39 49.64
CA VAL A 765 4.04 0.53 50.22
C VAL A 765 3.70 1.95 49.83
N ASN A 766 3.41 2.80 50.81
CA ASN A 766 3.12 4.22 50.54
C ASN A 766 4.27 4.89 49.81
N ASN A 767 3.92 5.57 48.73
CA ASN A 767 4.84 6.40 47.97
C ASN A 767 4.10 7.63 47.44
N ASN A 768 4.81 8.62 46.94
CA ASN A 768 4.20 9.83 46.37
C ASN A 768 4.60 9.97 44.89
N TYR A 769 3.60 10.24 44.07
CA TYR A 769 3.76 10.44 42.63
C TYR A 769 2.95 11.64 42.19
N GLU A 770 3.48 12.46 41.28
CA GLU A 770 2.88 13.70 40.82
C GLU A 770 1.46 13.53 40.25
N ASN A 771 1.18 12.38 39.63
CA ASN A 771 -0.13 12.07 39.01
C ASN A 771 -1.23 11.70 40.01
N TYR A 772 -0.88 11.46 41.26
CA TYR A 772 -1.78 11.00 42.31
C TYR A 772 -1.86 12.00 43.45
N ILE A 773 -2.94 11.90 44.24
CA ILE A 773 -3.11 12.68 45.45
C ILE A 773 -2.10 12.20 46.47
N GLU A 774 -1.34 13.12 47.08
CA GLU A 774 -0.39 12.85 48.11
C GLU A 774 -1.05 12.09 49.31
N GLY A 775 -0.38 11.06 49.78
CA GLY A 775 -0.89 10.17 50.80
C GLY A 775 -2.04 9.23 50.37
N ARG A 776 -2.43 9.24 49.10
CA ARG A 776 -3.44 8.33 48.54
C ARG A 776 -2.91 7.53 47.37
N CYS A 777 -1.62 7.25 47.36
CA CYS A 777 -0.97 6.42 46.36
C CYS A 777 0.11 5.53 46.99
N ALA A 778 0.41 4.43 46.30
CA ALA A 778 1.31 3.41 46.79
C ALA A 778 1.96 2.63 45.63
N ASP A 779 3.09 2.03 45.93
CA ASP A 779 3.67 0.95 45.14
C ASP A 779 3.04 -0.39 45.46
N ILE A 780 2.93 -1.21 44.44
CA ILE A 780 2.50 -2.63 44.54
C ILE A 780 3.77 -3.46 44.43
N GLU A 781 4.12 -4.11 45.53
CA GLU A 781 5.24 -5.04 45.59
C GLU A 781 4.73 -6.48 45.66
N VAL A 782 5.34 -7.36 44.94
CA VAL A 782 5.11 -8.81 44.93
C VAL A 782 6.46 -9.49 45.08
N ASP A 783 6.58 -10.36 46.10
CA ASP A 783 7.82 -11.08 46.41
C ASP A 783 9.05 -10.14 46.56
N GLY A 784 8.81 -8.92 47.06
CA GLY A 784 9.83 -7.89 47.26
C GLY A 784 10.19 -7.07 46.02
N LEU A 785 9.54 -7.30 44.89
CA LEU A 785 9.74 -6.53 43.64
C LEU A 785 8.58 -5.56 43.45
N SER A 786 8.89 -4.30 43.17
CA SER A 786 7.87 -3.31 42.79
C SER A 786 7.41 -3.58 41.34
N ILE A 787 6.15 -4.03 41.22
CA ILE A 787 5.55 -4.42 39.95
C ILE A 787 4.56 -3.39 39.43
N GLY A 788 4.19 -2.39 40.21
CA GLY A 788 3.21 -1.42 39.76
C GLY A 788 2.91 -0.33 40.75
N LYS A 789 1.96 0.51 40.39
CA LYS A 789 1.52 1.68 41.18
C LYS A 789 0.01 1.74 41.20
N LEU A 790 -0.53 2.23 42.28
CA LEU A 790 -1.96 2.53 42.39
C LEU A 790 -2.18 3.84 43.17
N GLY A 791 -3.29 4.49 42.92
CA GLY A 791 -3.67 5.65 43.72
C GLY A 791 -4.87 6.42 43.14
N GLN A 792 -5.30 7.40 43.90
CA GLN A 792 -6.33 8.35 43.51
C GLN A 792 -5.71 9.42 42.61
N VAL A 793 -6.24 9.58 41.38
CA VAL A 793 -5.70 10.49 40.37
C VAL A 793 -5.89 11.95 40.80
N GLN A 794 -4.88 12.78 40.56
CA GLN A 794 -4.89 14.21 40.88
C GLN A 794 -6.07 14.94 40.18
N PRO A 795 -6.82 15.79 40.89
CA PRO A 795 -7.91 16.57 40.30
C PRO A 795 -7.43 17.53 39.19
N SER A 796 -6.19 18.00 39.24
CA SER A 796 -5.57 18.80 38.20
C SER A 796 -5.47 18.05 36.88
N LEU A 797 -5.03 16.79 36.91
CA LEU A 797 -4.94 15.90 35.75
C LEU A 797 -6.34 15.54 35.23
N LEU A 798 -7.31 15.27 36.10
CA LEU A 798 -8.69 14.99 35.69
C LEU A 798 -9.32 16.19 34.97
N ARG A 799 -9.06 17.43 35.42
CA ARG A 799 -9.52 18.67 34.74
C ARG A 799 -8.96 18.79 33.34
N HIS A 800 -7.70 18.38 33.11
CA HIS A 800 -7.12 18.35 31.77
C HIS A 800 -7.98 17.51 30.80
N TYR A 801 -8.48 16.35 31.27
CA TYR A 801 -9.40 15.49 30.53
C TYR A 801 -10.88 15.90 30.63
N LYS A 802 -11.17 17.12 31.17
CA LYS A 802 -12.55 17.64 31.35
C LYS A 802 -13.45 16.72 32.18
N PHE A 803 -12.89 16.04 33.17
CA PHE A 803 -13.62 15.17 34.09
C PHE A 803 -13.58 15.75 35.51
N THR A 804 -14.69 15.59 36.21
CA THR A 804 -14.84 15.93 37.62
C THR A 804 -15.42 14.73 38.35
N GLY A 805 -14.78 14.28 39.45
CA GLY A 805 -15.17 13.12 40.20
C GLY A 805 -13.98 12.38 40.77
N GLU A 806 -14.25 11.32 41.47
CA GLU A 806 -13.23 10.42 42.06
C GLU A 806 -12.84 9.38 41.01
N VAL A 807 -11.54 9.30 40.71
CA VAL A 807 -10.95 8.30 39.84
C VAL A 807 -9.70 7.75 40.52
N SER A 808 -9.62 6.45 40.61
CA SER A 808 -8.41 5.75 41.04
C SER A 808 -7.88 4.88 39.89
N TYR A 809 -6.58 4.88 39.75
CA TYR A 809 -5.89 4.18 38.67
C TYR A 809 -4.78 3.29 39.24
N CYS A 810 -4.62 2.15 38.60
CA CYS A 810 -3.56 1.18 38.88
C CYS A 810 -2.93 0.74 37.56
N GLU A 811 -1.61 0.59 37.54
CA GLU A 811 -0.89 0.01 36.43
C GLU A 811 0.17 -0.96 36.93
N ILE A 812 0.10 -2.22 36.46
CA ILE A 812 0.95 -3.34 36.90
C ILE A 812 1.73 -3.86 35.69
N ILE A 813 3.02 -4.15 35.89
CA ILE A 813 3.84 -4.87 34.92
C ILE A 813 3.37 -6.33 34.90
N VAL A 814 3.04 -6.82 33.71
CA VAL A 814 2.64 -8.22 33.55
C VAL A 814 3.80 -9.01 32.96
N VAL A 815 4.35 -9.88 33.80
CA VAL A 815 5.33 -10.90 33.40
C VAL A 815 4.75 -12.28 33.65
N GLU A 816 5.26 -13.28 33.00
CA GLU A 816 4.69 -14.63 33.02
C GLU A 816 4.58 -15.20 34.42
N ASP A 817 5.60 -14.97 35.23
CA ASP A 817 5.67 -15.49 36.62
C ASP A 817 4.58 -14.91 37.52
N ILE A 818 4.20 -13.63 37.32
CA ILE A 818 3.18 -12.95 38.13
C ILE A 818 1.77 -13.48 37.85
N ILE A 819 1.49 -13.91 36.63
CA ILE A 819 0.17 -14.42 36.21
C ILE A 819 0.11 -15.94 36.14
N THR A 820 1.10 -16.62 36.72
CA THR A 820 1.06 -18.09 36.89
C THR A 820 0.35 -18.42 38.17
N SER A 821 -0.79 -19.09 38.07
CA SER A 821 -1.47 -19.60 39.27
C SER A 821 -0.65 -20.76 39.86
N LYS A 822 -0.29 -20.60 41.13
CA LYS A 822 0.32 -21.70 41.89
C LYS A 822 -0.81 -22.66 42.33
N GLU A 823 -0.51 -23.96 42.38
CA GLU A 823 -1.46 -24.92 42.92
C GLU A 823 -1.83 -24.52 44.35
N ARG A 824 -3.12 -24.36 44.60
CA ARG A 824 -3.63 -24.11 45.95
C ARG A 824 -3.74 -25.46 46.64
N VAL A 825 -2.95 -25.64 47.67
CA VAL A 825 -3.21 -26.72 48.64
C VAL A 825 -4.42 -26.30 49.48
N ALA A 826 -5.47 -27.10 49.41
CA ALA A 826 -6.64 -26.83 50.23
C ALA A 826 -6.22 -26.84 51.71
N ALA A 827 -6.36 -25.71 52.38
CA ALA A 827 -6.20 -25.69 53.85
C ALA A 827 -7.30 -26.52 54.47
N ASN A 828 -6.99 -27.23 55.54
CA ASN A 828 -7.99 -27.93 56.35
C ASN A 828 -9.05 -26.91 56.80
N VAL A 829 -10.30 -27.17 56.44
CA VAL A 829 -11.42 -26.33 56.89
C VAL A 829 -11.56 -26.55 58.39
N ALA A 830 -11.43 -25.47 59.15
CA ALA A 830 -11.63 -25.53 60.57
C ALA A 830 -13.07 -25.99 60.94
N THR A 831 -13.20 -26.98 61.80
CA THR A 831 -14.48 -27.47 62.19
C THR A 831 -15.04 -26.70 63.39
N TYR A 832 -14.38 -25.61 63.80
CA TYR A 832 -14.73 -24.71 64.88
C TYR A 832 -14.48 -23.25 64.53
N SER A 833 -15.06 -22.33 65.30
CA SER A 833 -14.93 -20.89 65.12
C SER A 833 -13.61 -20.38 65.68
N TYR A 834 -12.89 -19.58 64.88
CA TYR A 834 -11.70 -18.88 65.33
C TYR A 834 -12.05 -17.81 66.41
N LEU A 835 -11.16 -17.59 67.38
CA LEU A 835 -11.31 -16.54 68.36
C LEU A 835 -11.10 -15.17 67.76
N GLN A 836 -12.12 -14.32 67.76
CA GLN A 836 -12.06 -12.96 67.27
C GLN A 836 -11.70 -11.98 68.39
N ARG A 837 -10.76 -11.08 68.20
CA ARG A 837 -10.37 -10.00 69.08
C ARG A 837 -10.09 -8.72 68.34
N ASP A 838 -10.53 -7.60 68.94
CA ASP A 838 -10.25 -6.25 68.42
C ASP A 838 -9.17 -5.61 69.31
N PHE A 839 -8.20 -4.98 68.63
CA PHE A 839 -7.12 -4.29 69.33
C PHE A 839 -7.05 -2.86 68.80
N THR A 840 -6.69 -1.94 69.70
CA THR A 840 -6.34 -0.57 69.33
C THR A 840 -4.99 -0.29 69.96
N ILE A 841 -4.07 0.11 69.06
CA ILE A 841 -2.71 0.51 69.40
C ILE A 841 -2.49 1.96 69.10
N GLU A 842 -1.70 2.65 69.94
CA GLU A 842 -1.28 4.04 69.70
C GLU A 842 0.16 4.03 69.21
N VAL A 843 0.38 4.45 67.95
CA VAL A 843 1.65 4.38 67.25
C VAL A 843 2.10 5.73 66.77
N ASP A 844 3.33 5.86 66.32
CA ASP A 844 3.84 7.05 65.67
C ASP A 844 3.01 7.33 64.38
N LYS A 845 2.86 8.59 64.02
CA LYS A 845 2.09 9.01 62.84
C LYS A 845 2.65 8.41 61.56
N SER A 846 3.95 8.17 61.51
CA SER A 846 4.65 7.57 60.34
C SER A 846 4.40 6.08 60.20
N CYS A 847 4.01 5.36 61.29
CA CYS A 847 3.74 3.92 61.25
C CYS A 847 2.63 3.59 60.25
N GLN A 848 2.92 2.73 59.31
CA GLN A 848 1.94 2.26 58.33
C GLN A 848 1.20 1.03 58.79
N TRP A 849 0.00 0.77 58.24
CA TRP A 849 -0.72 -0.46 58.54
C TRP A 849 0.10 -1.71 58.17
N GLN A 850 0.87 -1.62 57.05
CA GLN A 850 1.72 -2.72 56.60
C GLN A 850 2.78 -3.10 57.62
N ASP A 851 3.33 -2.13 58.38
CA ASP A 851 4.30 -2.40 59.45
C ASP A 851 3.70 -3.24 60.57
N VAL A 852 2.40 -3.02 60.85
CA VAL A 852 1.65 -3.82 61.81
C VAL A 852 1.41 -5.23 61.29
N VAL A 853 1.05 -5.35 60.00
CA VAL A 853 0.85 -6.64 59.32
C VAL A 853 2.13 -7.46 59.35
N ASP A 854 3.25 -6.86 58.89
CA ASP A 854 4.55 -7.52 58.85
C ASP A 854 5.02 -7.98 60.22
N THR A 855 4.69 -7.22 61.28
CA THR A 855 5.03 -7.55 62.64
C THR A 855 4.22 -8.74 63.20
N LEU A 856 2.96 -8.88 62.73
CA LEU A 856 2.02 -9.88 63.27
C LEU A 856 1.96 -11.15 62.41
N GLN A 857 2.28 -11.13 61.16
CA GLN A 857 2.20 -12.29 60.24
C GLN A 857 3.16 -13.46 60.59
N ILE A 858 4.09 -13.27 61.50
CA ILE A 858 5.14 -14.26 61.86
C ILE A 858 4.62 -15.33 62.82
N LYS A 859 3.33 -15.41 63.14
CA LYS A 859 2.79 -16.30 64.19
C LYS A 859 1.83 -17.35 63.62
N ASN A 860 2.06 -18.61 64.00
CA ASN A 860 1.29 -19.76 63.49
C ASN A 860 -0.17 -19.75 64.00
N GLU A 861 -0.48 -19.04 65.04
CA GLU A 861 -1.85 -18.96 65.66
C GLU A 861 -2.70 -17.84 64.98
N LEU A 862 -2.13 -16.94 64.18
CA LEU A 862 -2.85 -15.84 63.52
C LEU A 862 -3.39 -16.31 62.16
N ILE A 863 -4.72 -16.39 62.03
CA ILE A 863 -5.42 -16.85 60.85
C ILE A 863 -5.75 -15.66 59.89
N LYS A 864 -6.24 -14.56 60.52
CA LYS A 864 -6.64 -13.38 59.74
C LYS A 864 -6.40 -12.10 60.53
N LEU A 865 -6.00 -11.06 59.79
CA LEU A 865 -5.82 -9.72 60.33
C LEU A 865 -6.59 -8.74 59.45
N GLU A 866 -7.39 -7.87 60.08
CA GLU A 866 -8.21 -6.91 59.38
C GLU A 866 -8.07 -5.53 60.01
N PHE A 867 -7.82 -4.50 59.16
CA PHE A 867 -7.84 -3.12 59.59
C PHE A 867 -9.27 -2.67 59.88
N VAL A 868 -9.50 -2.02 61.01
CA VAL A 868 -10.81 -1.52 61.41
C VAL A 868 -10.89 -0.01 61.31
N ALA A 869 -9.98 0.70 61.95
CA ALA A 869 -10.00 2.17 61.94
C ALA A 869 -8.63 2.81 62.21
N ASN A 870 -8.47 4.01 61.69
CA ASN A 870 -7.38 4.93 62.04
C ASN A 870 -8.00 6.19 62.64
N PHE A 871 -7.58 6.53 63.87
CA PHE A 871 -8.11 7.65 64.62
C PHE A 871 -6.98 8.58 65.08
N SER A 872 -7.23 9.88 65.00
CA SER A 872 -6.33 10.92 65.51
C SER A 872 -7.16 12.06 66.07
N ASP A 873 -6.94 12.41 67.33
CA ASP A 873 -7.48 13.60 68.00
C ASP A 873 -6.41 14.70 68.09
N ASP A 874 -6.78 15.83 68.68
CA ASP A 874 -5.85 16.97 68.72
C ASP A 874 -4.67 16.68 69.67
N ARG A 875 -4.82 15.90 70.72
CA ARG A 875 -3.74 15.41 71.55
C ARG A 875 -2.76 14.55 70.77
N LEU A 876 -3.24 13.58 70.00
CA LEU A 876 -2.43 12.68 69.21
C LEU A 876 -1.70 13.42 68.08
N LYS A 877 -2.33 14.45 67.52
CA LYS A 877 -1.68 15.31 66.52
C LYS A 877 -0.49 16.10 67.11
N ILE A 878 -0.65 16.63 68.32
CA ILE A 878 0.42 17.36 69.02
C ILE A 878 1.56 16.40 69.38
N GLU A 879 1.25 15.18 69.79
CA GLU A 879 2.23 14.15 70.13
C GLU A 879 2.83 13.43 68.89
N ASN A 880 2.48 13.84 67.68
CA ASN A 880 2.83 13.18 66.41
C ASN A 880 2.50 11.67 66.43
N ARG A 881 1.30 11.31 66.94
CA ARG A 881 0.83 9.94 67.12
C ARG A 881 -0.54 9.72 66.45
N LYS A 882 -0.92 8.46 66.30
CA LYS A 882 -2.24 8.01 65.83
C LYS A 882 -2.62 6.70 66.47
N ARG A 883 -3.93 6.38 66.44
CA ARG A 883 -4.46 5.07 66.90
C ARG A 883 -4.86 4.24 65.69
N LEU A 884 -4.39 3.00 65.69
CA LEU A 884 -4.80 1.98 64.70
C LEU A 884 -5.61 0.92 65.41
N SER A 885 -6.85 0.72 64.97
CA SER A 885 -7.73 -0.35 65.46
C SER A 885 -7.76 -1.46 64.40
N PHE A 886 -7.62 -2.67 64.85
CA PHE A 886 -7.61 -3.84 63.98
C PHE A 886 -8.21 -5.06 64.67
N ARG A 887 -8.68 -5.99 63.85
CA ARG A 887 -9.31 -7.23 64.23
C ARG A 887 -8.43 -8.40 63.89
N VAL A 888 -8.32 -9.35 64.82
CA VAL A 888 -7.55 -10.57 64.59
C VAL A 888 -8.44 -11.79 64.82
N TRP A 889 -8.19 -12.83 64.01
CA TRP A 889 -8.74 -14.16 64.21
C TRP A 889 -7.60 -15.10 64.60
N LEU A 890 -7.72 -15.71 65.73
CA LEU A 890 -6.73 -16.61 66.37
C LEU A 890 -7.24 -18.03 66.35
N ASP A 891 -6.41 -18.97 65.95
CA ASP A 891 -6.67 -20.39 66.18
C ASP A 891 -6.22 -20.78 67.55
N CYS A 892 -7.20 -21.03 68.42
CA CYS A 892 -6.97 -21.47 69.79
C CYS A 892 -7.50 -22.89 70.03
N GLY A 893 -7.91 -23.59 68.93
CA GLY A 893 -8.50 -24.92 68.98
C GLY A 893 -10.03 -24.92 69.21
N PRO A 894 -10.69 -26.09 69.18
CA PRO A 894 -12.16 -26.24 69.18
C PRO A 894 -12.88 -25.79 70.45
N GLN A 895 -12.26 -25.88 71.61
CA GLN A 895 -12.78 -25.46 72.91
C GLN A 895 -11.65 -24.88 73.79
N PRO A 896 -11.16 -23.64 73.40
CA PRO A 896 -10.01 -23.11 74.14
C PRO A 896 -10.34 -22.74 75.59
N SER A 897 -9.50 -23.15 76.49
CA SER A 897 -9.55 -22.70 77.90
C SER A 897 -9.19 -21.20 77.97
N GLN A 898 -9.67 -20.52 79.02
CA GLN A 898 -9.33 -19.12 79.28
C GLN A 898 -7.80 -18.88 79.31
N GLN A 899 -7.04 -19.88 79.82
CA GLN A 899 -5.59 -19.82 79.86
C GLN A 899 -4.95 -19.84 78.44
N GLN A 900 -5.44 -20.67 77.48
CA GLN A 900 -4.97 -20.75 76.14
C GLN A 900 -5.29 -19.44 75.36
N ILE A 901 -6.50 -18.90 75.56
CA ILE A 901 -6.89 -17.59 74.97
C ILE A 901 -5.97 -16.48 75.44
N THR A 902 -5.71 -16.43 76.77
CA THR A 902 -4.82 -15.45 77.40
C THR A 902 -3.40 -15.62 76.89
N GLN A 903 -2.91 -16.84 76.72
CA GLN A 903 -1.59 -17.14 76.23
C GLN A 903 -1.42 -16.72 74.73
N ALA A 904 -2.40 -17.04 73.84
CA ALA A 904 -2.37 -16.62 72.44
C ALA A 904 -2.41 -15.10 72.32
N THR A 905 -3.29 -14.44 73.07
CA THR A 905 -3.40 -12.99 73.12
C THR A 905 -2.10 -12.33 73.59
N THR A 906 -1.51 -12.88 74.66
CA THR A 906 -0.24 -12.37 75.21
C THR A 906 0.93 -12.56 74.32
N LYS A 907 1.01 -13.67 73.57
CA LYS A 907 2.03 -13.89 72.51
C LYS A 907 1.92 -12.87 71.40
N LEU A 908 0.70 -12.58 70.86
CA LEU A 908 0.46 -11.57 69.86
C LEU A 908 0.90 -10.19 70.39
N LEU A 909 0.51 -9.80 71.56
CA LEU A 909 0.92 -8.53 72.18
C LEU A 909 2.43 -8.43 72.38
N ALA A 910 3.08 -9.55 72.75
CA ALA A 910 4.51 -9.63 72.95
C ALA A 910 5.23 -9.37 71.63
N SER A 911 4.67 -9.82 70.51
CA SER A 911 5.22 -9.55 69.18
C SER A 911 5.16 -8.05 68.83
N LEU A 912 4.06 -7.40 69.10
CA LEU A 912 3.93 -5.95 69.00
C LEU A 912 4.93 -5.25 69.95
N LYS A 913 5.17 -5.72 71.11
CA LYS A 913 6.12 -5.18 72.15
C LYS A 913 7.58 -5.34 71.71
N SER A 914 7.94 -6.44 71.10
CA SER A 914 9.31 -6.75 70.68
C SER A 914 9.71 -6.09 69.37
N SER A 915 8.75 -5.55 68.57
CA SER A 915 9.03 -4.89 67.30
C SER A 915 9.56 -3.46 67.50
N ARG A 916 10.31 -2.96 66.50
CA ARG A 916 10.78 -1.55 66.45
C ARG A 916 9.64 -0.52 66.41
N LEU A 917 8.40 -0.95 66.09
CA LEU A 917 7.17 -0.14 66.18
C LEU A 917 6.87 0.31 67.60
N VAL A 918 7.45 -0.32 68.54
CA VAL A 918 7.01 -0.45 69.95
C VAL A 918 7.75 0.40 70.96
N GLY A 919 8.67 1.23 70.57
CA GLY A 919 9.16 2.24 71.52
C GLY A 919 8.08 3.15 72.10
N LYS A 920 6.88 3.16 71.54
CA LYS A 920 5.82 4.15 71.84
C LYS A 920 4.35 3.64 71.66
N TYR A 921 3.99 2.38 71.85
CA TYR A 921 2.57 2.02 71.72
C TYR A 921 1.89 2.02 73.12
N LYS A 922 0.63 2.35 73.12
CA LYS A 922 -0.26 2.17 74.21
C LYS A 922 -1.45 1.28 73.76
N LEU A 923 -1.70 0.21 74.44
CA LEU A 923 -2.96 -0.55 74.28
C LEU A 923 -4.08 0.29 74.86
N VAL A 924 -5.12 0.54 74.07
CA VAL A 924 -6.26 1.35 74.50
C VAL A 924 -7.46 0.44 74.71
#